data_647dcc5ece9ffaa8eb883579ca0c97b6
#
_entry.id   647dcc5ece9ffaa8eb883579ca0c97b6
#
_cell.length_a   1.000
_cell.length_b   1.000
_cell.length_c   1.000
_cell.angle_alpha   90.00
_cell.angle_beta   90.00
_cell.angle_gamma   90.00
#
_symmetry.space_group_name_H-M   'P 1'
#
loop_
_entity.id
_entity.type
_entity.pdbx_description
1 polymer ?
#
loop_
_entity_poly.entity_id
_entity_poly.type
_entity_poly.pdbx_seq_one_letter_code
_entity_poly.pdbx_strand_id
1 'polypeptide(L)'
;MIRRAKLSITFGVAKAGVYILFLNFRRHRLVLLLIGLAIIVGASLPPFMTASYLTRQQTAAEVRALESLRIMTRGGVLPSEDVVARIESDFPRTKAAALARLIRARIRINAKDFAGAASLLDSSVIGDHSLLADYALFMRGSALEQAGKLPEARAAYEQLLKSYPTSLRAREGALRSANIMLRSGDAAAAPALLKDLAAKDDASALLLTAKAYEQAANSTRALAAYRRLYFYAPAAAEGAESASAISRLGSTVAPAKPDEALARADRLYEAKKFSDALQSYNEAVAKFPAATNSQAQLRRVIAAANTRKIADALNALNAIPASAGDTRAEALYYVAQTYARTKQWDQARATVEELRRSFPSSPFTPRALVSVGQIAEDANNEADASYFLRTAVNSYQGSVEVAQAQFDLAWMSHESKNFSESSRLLTEHLAYYADKNTDNRGRAGYWAARDSERAGKLAEARALYEAMQIRYDANWYGYLAKQRLDAMLRGNKAPAKSFPSDSVVGRAFANLQTVTVAEETAGAKEDKAIATADELNNAGLDDWALEELARASAAVGNSPKVNLAIARIYRFQEDNVRALNVLKKSFPDYSQMKPEELTREQWDVFYPLSYWDVIVQESRARNLDPFQVAGLIRQETVFMPRARSSARAYGLMQVLVPTGMLTAKKYGVERTITEESLYEPRLNVQLGTAYLRDQIDKFGRIEYVAAAYNAGPIRVVQWRTSLPSEIDEWAEAVPFKETRGYVQGVVRNRLQYMRLYDVNGKFRPEVGMRAVTGQSPASGAPATQPEDSTVHKRRVSGDESEE
;
A
#
# COMPACT_ATOMS: atom_id res chain seq x y z
N MET A 1 45.57 22.11 27.64
CA MET A 1 45.13 23.51 27.33
C MET A 1 43.69 23.76 27.74
N ILE A 2 42.72 22.89 27.54
CA ILE A 2 41.28 23.14 27.85
C ILE A 2 41.01 23.32 29.37
N ARG A 3 41.71 22.62 30.26
CA ARG A 3 41.54 22.81 31.72
C ARG A 3 42.03 24.14 32.24
N ARG A 4 43.05 24.75 31.62
CA ARG A 4 43.59 26.09 32.05
C ARG A 4 42.70 27.25 31.56
N ALA A 5 42.04 27.12 30.42
CA ALA A 5 41.08 28.11 29.91
C ALA A 5 39.79 28.21 30.77
N LYS A 6 39.30 27.09 31.31
CA LYS A 6 38.12 27.09 32.20
C LYS A 6 38.39 27.74 33.56
N LEU A 7 39.58 27.60 34.12
CA LEU A 7 39.91 28.26 35.38
C LEU A 7 40.09 29.78 35.22
N SER A 8 40.59 30.25 34.09
CA SER A 8 40.80 31.67 33.84
C SER A 8 39.46 32.44 33.64
N ILE A 9 38.47 31.80 33.02
CA ILE A 9 37.14 32.41 32.84
C ILE A 9 36.39 32.49 34.18
N THR A 10 36.49 31.50 35.03
CA THR A 10 35.83 31.48 36.36
C THR A 10 36.46 32.53 37.29
N PHE A 11 37.76 32.75 37.23
CA PHE A 11 38.44 33.81 38.01
C PHE A 11 38.16 35.21 37.47
N GLY A 12 37.99 35.37 36.17
CA GLY A 12 37.63 36.67 35.53
C GLY A 12 36.21 37.11 35.90
N VAL A 13 35.26 36.19 35.96
CA VAL A 13 33.88 36.48 36.34
C VAL A 13 33.78 36.85 37.82
N ALA A 14 34.52 36.17 38.71
CA ALA A 14 34.53 36.46 40.14
C ALA A 14 35.18 37.85 40.43
N LYS A 15 36.26 38.25 39.70
CA LYS A 15 36.86 39.57 39.81
C LYS A 15 35.94 40.67 39.26
N ALA A 16 35.24 40.46 38.19
CA ALA A 16 34.25 41.39 37.63
C ALA A 16 33.06 41.60 38.58
N GLY A 17 32.56 40.53 39.20
CA GLY A 17 31.48 40.64 40.21
C GLY A 17 31.83 41.44 41.43
N VAL A 18 33.07 41.34 41.94
CA VAL A 18 33.57 42.12 43.09
C VAL A 18 33.79 43.58 42.72
N TYR A 19 34.24 43.91 41.50
CA TYR A 19 34.40 45.30 41.05
C TYR A 19 33.08 46.06 40.83
N ILE A 20 32.03 45.36 40.44
CA ILE A 20 30.67 45.92 40.24
C ILE A 20 30.02 46.26 41.60
N LEU A 21 30.31 45.53 42.66
CA LEU A 21 29.78 45.75 43.98
C LEU A 21 30.32 47.05 44.66
N PHE A 22 31.46 47.61 44.19
CA PHE A 22 32.05 48.85 44.68
C PHE A 22 31.66 50.11 43.96
N LEU A 23 30.96 50.04 42.82
CA LEU A 23 30.49 51.18 42.09
C LEU A 23 29.08 51.60 42.57
N ASN A 24 29.03 52.62 43.34
CA ASN A 24 27.83 53.18 43.99
C ASN A 24 26.97 53.98 43.01
N PHE A 25 26.17 53.37 42.21
CA PHE A 25 25.20 53.94 41.26
C PHE A 25 23.77 53.82 41.75
N ARG A 26 23.22 54.87 42.31
CA ARG A 26 21.86 54.92 42.89
C ARG A 26 20.69 54.76 41.92
N ARG A 27 20.91 54.83 40.62
CA ARG A 27 19.80 54.82 39.63
C ARG A 27 19.56 53.50 38.88
N HIS A 28 20.43 52.51 39.03
CA HIS A 28 20.25 51.22 38.29
C HIS A 28 20.33 49.99 39.22
N ARG A 29 19.96 50.13 40.49
CA ARG A 29 20.00 49.04 41.45
C ARG A 29 19.22 47.77 41.02
N LEU A 30 18.06 47.97 40.32
CA LEU A 30 17.24 46.84 39.89
C LEU A 30 17.84 46.03 38.72
N VAL A 31 18.43 46.75 37.73
CA VAL A 31 19.07 46.11 36.55
C VAL A 31 20.36 45.40 36.96
N LEU A 32 21.14 46.01 37.86
CA LEU A 32 22.38 45.41 38.41
C LEU A 32 22.06 44.20 39.32
N LEU A 33 20.96 44.23 40.08
CA LEU A 33 20.46 43.10 40.86
C LEU A 33 19.99 41.96 39.96
N LEU A 34 19.30 42.26 38.86
CA LEU A 34 18.86 41.24 37.89
C LEU A 34 20.05 40.65 37.10
N ILE A 35 21.03 41.46 36.74
CA ILE A 35 22.27 40.98 36.10
C ILE A 35 23.09 40.16 37.11
N GLY A 36 23.21 40.62 38.37
CA GLY A 36 23.88 39.90 39.43
C GLY A 36 23.19 38.58 39.75
N LEU A 37 21.88 38.56 39.80
CA LEU A 37 21.08 37.32 39.96
C LEU A 37 21.24 36.35 38.82
N ALA A 38 21.27 36.86 37.54
CA ALA A 38 21.53 36.05 36.37
C ALA A 38 22.95 35.47 36.35
N ILE A 39 23.95 36.23 36.83
CA ILE A 39 25.32 35.73 36.94
C ILE A 39 25.46 34.72 38.09
N ILE A 40 24.79 34.93 39.22
CA ILE A 40 24.79 34.00 40.38
C ILE A 40 24.04 32.71 40.00
N VAL A 41 22.89 32.79 39.35
CA VAL A 41 22.16 31.65 38.85
C VAL A 41 22.94 30.89 37.80
N GLY A 42 23.64 31.58 36.89
CA GLY A 42 24.53 30.97 35.92
C GLY A 42 25.78 30.31 36.54
N ALA A 43 26.33 30.89 37.62
CA ALA A 43 27.50 30.34 38.31
C ALA A 43 27.16 29.26 39.37
N SER A 44 25.91 29.17 39.79
CA SER A 44 25.45 28.16 40.76
C SER A 44 24.83 26.91 40.16
N LEU A 45 24.69 26.88 38.80
CA LEU A 45 24.32 25.63 38.12
C LEU A 45 25.52 24.67 38.12
N PRO A 46 25.35 23.42 38.58
CA PRO A 46 26.42 22.43 38.52
C PRO A 46 26.96 22.35 37.07
N PRO A 47 28.28 22.20 36.85
CA PRO A 47 28.87 22.08 35.48
C PRO A 47 28.25 20.95 34.67
N PHE A 48 27.64 20.01 35.33
CA PHE A 48 26.85 18.91 34.75
C PHE A 48 25.55 19.40 34.10
N MET A 49 24.80 20.36 34.66
CA MET A 49 23.57 20.89 34.07
C MET A 49 23.83 21.79 32.85
N THR A 50 24.90 22.56 32.84
CA THR A 50 25.30 23.39 31.68
C THR A 50 25.80 22.54 30.53
N ALA A 51 26.56 21.47 30.82
CA ALA A 51 27.02 20.53 29.82
C ALA A 51 25.82 19.77 29.17
N SER A 52 24.87 19.30 29.99
CA SER A 52 23.67 18.61 29.51
C SER A 52 22.72 19.55 28.73
N TYR A 53 22.61 20.82 29.08
CA TYR A 53 21.84 21.80 28.34
C TYR A 53 22.47 22.14 26.98
N LEU A 54 23.79 22.34 26.91
CA LEU A 54 24.54 22.59 25.67
C LEU A 54 24.47 21.34 24.75
N THR A 55 24.59 20.15 25.30
CA THR A 55 24.43 18.89 24.53
C THR A 55 23.03 18.76 23.96
N ARG A 56 21.98 19.08 24.74
CA ARG A 56 20.59 19.08 24.25
C ARG A 56 20.36 20.12 23.16
N GLN A 57 20.96 21.32 23.26
CA GLN A 57 20.85 22.34 22.22
C GLN A 57 21.57 21.93 20.93
N GLN A 58 22.75 21.32 21.01
CA GLN A 58 23.48 20.79 19.85
C GLN A 58 22.69 19.67 19.19
N THR A 59 22.12 18.75 19.95
CA THR A 59 21.25 17.68 19.43
C THR A 59 20.03 18.26 18.72
N ALA A 60 19.37 19.27 19.29
CA ALA A 60 18.21 19.92 18.67
C ALA A 60 18.59 20.70 17.39
N ALA A 61 19.79 21.28 17.32
CA ALA A 61 20.29 21.95 16.12
C ALA A 61 20.59 20.93 15.01
N GLU A 62 21.20 19.79 15.35
CA GLU A 62 21.46 18.71 14.40
C GLU A 62 20.15 18.12 13.84
N VAL A 63 19.13 17.89 14.68
CA VAL A 63 17.80 17.42 14.24
C VAL A 63 17.20 18.40 13.21
N ARG A 64 17.29 19.71 13.45
CA ARG A 64 16.84 20.71 12.47
C ARG A 64 17.67 20.69 11.19
N ALA A 65 18.98 20.45 11.27
CA ALA A 65 19.83 20.32 10.09
C ALA A 65 19.45 19.09 9.24
N LEU A 66 19.17 17.95 9.88
CA LEU A 66 18.68 16.75 9.20
C LEU A 66 17.32 16.99 8.52
N GLU A 67 16.39 17.64 9.20
CA GLU A 67 15.09 18.02 8.61
C GLU A 67 15.27 19.00 7.44
N SER A 68 16.20 19.95 7.54
CA SER A 68 16.52 20.86 6.44
C SER A 68 17.08 20.11 5.22
N LEU A 69 18.00 19.14 5.42
CA LEU A 69 18.52 18.30 4.34
C LEU A 69 17.38 17.54 3.66
N ARG A 70 16.49 16.94 4.45
CA ARG A 70 15.32 16.19 3.95
C ARG A 70 14.41 17.08 3.08
N ILE A 71 14.08 18.29 3.57
CA ILE A 71 13.23 19.24 2.84
C ILE A 71 13.89 19.67 1.53
N MET A 72 15.18 20.01 1.57
CA MET A 72 15.92 20.49 0.40
C MET A 72 16.09 19.42 -0.68
N THR A 73 16.13 18.15 -0.29
CA THR A 73 16.30 17.01 -1.23
C THR A 73 15.00 16.35 -1.63
N ARG A 74 13.87 16.91 -1.22
CA ARG A 74 12.53 16.36 -1.49
C ARG A 74 12.31 16.09 -2.97
N GLY A 75 11.82 14.90 -3.29
CA GLY A 75 11.55 14.48 -4.68
C GLY A 75 12.82 14.36 -5.53
N GLY A 76 13.98 14.13 -4.90
CA GLY A 76 15.26 13.95 -5.58
C GLY A 76 15.92 15.27 -6.02
N VAL A 77 15.37 16.42 -5.66
CA VAL A 77 15.98 17.74 -5.94
C VAL A 77 17.34 17.82 -5.27
N LEU A 78 18.30 18.41 -5.96
CA LEU A 78 19.64 18.66 -5.40
C LEU A 78 19.79 20.15 -5.09
N PRO A 79 20.04 20.53 -3.81
CA PRO A 79 20.30 21.92 -3.42
C PRO A 79 21.68 22.40 -3.92
N SER A 80 21.98 23.68 -3.75
CA SER A 80 23.32 24.17 -4.05
C SER A 80 24.37 23.56 -3.13
N GLU A 81 25.56 23.25 -3.66
CA GLU A 81 26.61 22.56 -2.90
C GLU A 81 27.07 23.40 -1.68
N ASP A 82 27.07 24.72 -1.80
CA ASP A 82 27.53 25.65 -0.71
C ASP A 82 26.63 25.57 0.53
N VAL A 83 25.30 25.40 0.33
CA VAL A 83 24.38 25.30 1.46
C VAL A 83 24.61 23.98 2.19
N VAL A 84 24.81 22.90 1.45
CA VAL A 84 25.04 21.57 2.03
C VAL A 84 26.43 21.51 2.68
N ALA A 85 27.44 22.12 2.08
CA ALA A 85 28.80 22.21 2.63
C ALA A 85 28.84 22.97 3.97
N ARG A 86 27.99 23.98 4.15
CA ARG A 86 27.88 24.68 5.46
C ARG A 86 27.33 23.72 6.52
N ILE A 87 26.30 22.94 6.22
CA ILE A 87 25.78 21.97 7.18
C ILE A 87 26.86 20.96 7.56
N GLU A 88 27.64 20.47 6.60
CA GLU A 88 28.77 19.58 6.88
C GLU A 88 29.81 20.21 7.80
N SER A 89 30.13 21.49 7.60
CA SER A 89 31.13 22.24 8.43
C SER A 89 30.61 22.61 9.81
N ASP A 90 29.31 22.93 9.92
CA ASP A 90 28.70 23.36 11.19
C ASP A 90 28.46 22.19 12.15
N PHE A 91 28.30 20.95 11.62
CA PHE A 91 28.04 19.75 12.40
C PHE A 91 29.10 18.64 12.17
N PRO A 92 30.40 18.91 12.35
CA PRO A 92 31.47 17.97 12.04
C PRO A 92 31.34 16.68 12.90
N ARG A 93 31.57 15.52 12.28
CA ARG A 93 31.51 14.21 12.93
C ARG A 93 30.13 13.87 13.51
N THR A 94 29.09 14.24 12.80
CA THR A 94 27.70 13.92 13.15
C THR A 94 27.00 13.27 11.95
N LYS A 95 25.81 12.75 12.19
CA LYS A 95 24.94 12.22 11.12
C LYS A 95 24.62 13.29 10.07
N ALA A 96 24.37 14.53 10.48
CA ALA A 96 24.11 15.62 9.55
C ALA A 96 25.30 15.87 8.61
N ALA A 97 26.54 15.82 9.11
CA ALA A 97 27.75 15.94 8.27
C ALA A 97 27.90 14.76 7.30
N ALA A 98 27.62 13.53 7.76
CA ALA A 98 27.70 12.34 6.92
C ALA A 98 26.70 12.41 5.75
N LEU A 99 25.44 12.77 6.01
CA LEU A 99 24.41 12.91 4.98
C LEU A 99 24.66 14.11 4.07
N ALA A 100 25.12 15.24 4.62
CA ALA A 100 25.51 16.41 3.82
C ALA A 100 26.63 16.06 2.82
N ARG A 101 27.64 15.31 3.25
CA ARG A 101 28.72 14.84 2.38
C ARG A 101 28.20 13.90 1.27
N LEU A 102 27.30 13.01 1.60
CA LEU A 102 26.66 12.13 0.61
C LEU A 102 25.85 12.93 -0.43
N ILE A 103 25.10 13.95 0.02
CA ILE A 103 24.35 14.84 -0.88
C ILE A 103 25.30 15.64 -1.77
N ARG A 104 26.40 16.14 -1.25
CA ARG A 104 27.43 16.82 -2.06
C ARG A 104 28.01 15.91 -3.14
N ALA A 105 28.29 14.65 -2.80
CA ALA A 105 28.72 13.67 -3.79
C ALA A 105 27.67 13.47 -4.89
N ARG A 106 26.37 13.42 -4.55
CA ARG A 106 25.27 13.35 -5.52
C ARG A 106 25.21 14.60 -6.42
N ILE A 107 25.42 15.79 -5.86
CA ILE A 107 25.49 17.04 -6.63
C ILE A 107 26.60 16.97 -7.68
N ARG A 108 27.79 16.50 -7.29
CA ARG A 108 28.93 16.35 -8.19
C ARG A 108 28.72 15.28 -9.26
N ILE A 109 28.08 14.13 -8.90
CA ILE A 109 27.66 13.13 -9.88
C ILE A 109 26.74 13.75 -10.93
N ASN A 110 25.75 14.53 -10.50
CA ASN A 110 24.82 15.19 -11.40
C ASN A 110 25.52 16.24 -12.29
N ALA A 111 26.53 16.93 -11.76
CA ALA A 111 27.39 17.85 -12.51
C ALA A 111 28.46 17.14 -13.37
N LYS A 112 28.50 15.80 -13.41
CA LYS A 112 29.49 14.96 -14.08
C LYS A 112 30.93 15.12 -13.54
N ASP A 113 31.09 15.73 -12.35
CA ASP A 113 32.39 15.71 -11.61
C ASP A 113 32.51 14.39 -10.85
N PHE A 114 32.73 13.32 -11.58
CA PHE A 114 32.80 11.98 -11.03
C PHE A 114 34.03 11.74 -10.13
N ALA A 115 35.17 12.38 -10.46
CA ALA A 115 36.37 12.29 -9.66
C ALA A 115 36.22 13.01 -8.31
N GLY A 116 35.63 14.20 -8.31
CA GLY A 116 35.32 14.96 -7.09
C GLY A 116 34.29 14.23 -6.22
N ALA A 117 33.27 13.61 -6.84
CA ALA A 117 32.29 12.80 -6.14
C ALA A 117 32.92 11.58 -5.47
N ALA A 118 33.78 10.84 -6.18
CA ALA A 118 34.48 9.66 -5.65
C ALA A 118 35.37 10.04 -4.46
N SER A 119 36.01 11.21 -4.48
CA SER A 119 36.82 11.73 -3.37
C SER A 119 35.99 12.06 -2.13
N LEU A 120 34.80 12.63 -2.29
CA LEU A 120 33.86 12.89 -1.16
C LEU A 120 33.39 11.59 -0.53
N LEU A 121 33.15 10.56 -1.34
CA LEU A 121 32.66 9.24 -0.89
C LEU A 121 33.77 8.36 -0.27
N ASP A 122 35.04 8.75 -0.45
CA ASP A 122 36.20 8.08 0.18
C ASP A 122 36.47 8.63 1.58
N SER A 123 35.45 8.84 2.36
CA SER A 123 35.55 9.46 3.69
C SER A 123 34.99 8.53 4.76
N SER A 124 35.75 8.37 5.86
CA SER A 124 35.29 7.62 7.03
C SER A 124 34.08 8.26 7.70
N VAL A 125 33.86 9.56 7.52
CA VAL A 125 32.74 10.29 8.16
C VAL A 125 31.41 9.66 7.84
N ILE A 126 31.16 9.18 6.59
CA ILE A 126 29.90 8.53 6.23
C ILE A 126 29.79 7.18 6.96
N GLY A 127 30.86 6.38 6.98
CA GLY A 127 30.86 5.09 7.64
C GLY A 127 30.74 5.15 9.16
N ASP A 128 31.39 6.16 9.77
CA ASP A 128 31.46 6.31 11.22
C ASP A 128 30.20 6.92 11.84
N HIS A 129 29.47 7.73 11.06
CA HIS A 129 28.36 8.54 11.59
C HIS A 129 27.00 8.31 10.89
N SER A 130 26.90 7.36 9.96
CA SER A 130 25.65 6.98 9.31
C SER A 130 25.52 5.47 9.10
N LEU A 131 24.33 5.02 8.74
CA LEU A 131 24.06 3.63 8.35
C LEU A 131 24.29 3.39 6.84
N LEU A 132 24.84 4.36 6.11
CA LEU A 132 24.90 4.39 4.64
C LEU A 132 26.28 4.09 4.06
N ALA A 133 27.17 3.46 4.82
CA ALA A 133 28.54 3.14 4.36
C ALA A 133 28.57 2.25 3.10
N ASP A 134 27.69 1.27 3.02
CA ASP A 134 27.53 0.39 1.87
C ASP A 134 26.98 1.12 0.64
N TYR A 135 26.05 2.02 0.82
CA TYR A 135 25.54 2.89 -0.24
C TYR A 135 26.61 3.85 -0.76
N ALA A 136 27.42 4.43 0.14
CA ALA A 136 28.53 5.30 -0.24
C ALA A 136 29.59 4.54 -1.04
N LEU A 137 29.97 3.31 -0.65
CA LEU A 137 30.87 2.46 -1.40
C LEU A 137 30.34 2.13 -2.80
N PHE A 138 29.06 1.80 -2.92
CA PHE A 138 28.43 1.56 -4.21
C PHE A 138 28.46 2.80 -5.10
N MET A 139 28.09 3.96 -4.56
CA MET A 139 28.11 5.23 -5.29
C MET A 139 29.54 5.62 -5.69
N ARG A 140 30.54 5.37 -4.83
CA ARG A 140 31.97 5.59 -5.15
C ARG A 140 32.40 4.75 -6.31
N GLY A 141 32.07 3.43 -6.30
CA GLY A 141 32.33 2.54 -7.41
C GLY A 141 31.71 3.01 -8.71
N SER A 142 30.47 3.44 -8.66
CA SER A 142 29.75 3.99 -9.84
C SER A 142 30.37 5.29 -10.36
N ALA A 143 30.79 6.20 -9.48
CA ALA A 143 31.45 7.43 -9.88
C ALA A 143 32.83 7.17 -10.52
N LEU A 144 33.62 6.27 -9.95
CA LEU A 144 34.91 5.88 -10.49
C LEU A 144 34.77 5.18 -11.85
N GLU A 145 33.75 4.33 -12.03
CA GLU A 145 33.46 3.69 -13.31
C GLU A 145 33.13 4.73 -14.40
N GLN A 146 32.32 5.73 -14.07
CA GLN A 146 31.97 6.83 -14.98
C GLN A 146 33.16 7.77 -15.25
N ALA A 147 34.09 7.89 -14.30
CA ALA A 147 35.36 8.61 -14.50
C ALA A 147 36.39 7.83 -15.34
N GLY A 148 36.07 6.59 -15.76
CA GLY A 148 36.97 5.74 -16.51
C GLY A 148 38.03 5.05 -15.67
N LYS A 149 38.00 5.21 -14.33
CA LYS A 149 38.96 4.61 -13.38
C LYS A 149 38.50 3.19 -13.00
N LEU A 150 38.58 2.28 -13.99
CA LEU A 150 38.02 0.93 -13.85
C LEU A 150 38.65 0.09 -12.74
N PRO A 151 40.00 0.09 -12.51
CA PRO A 151 40.60 -0.66 -11.42
C PRO A 151 40.12 -0.21 -10.04
N GLU A 152 40.02 1.14 -9.83
CA GLU A 152 39.57 1.70 -8.55
C GLU A 152 38.07 1.46 -8.35
N ALA A 153 37.25 1.54 -9.43
CA ALA A 153 35.81 1.22 -9.38
C ALA A 153 35.59 -0.24 -8.96
N ARG A 154 36.35 -1.17 -9.55
CA ARG A 154 36.32 -2.58 -9.19
C ARG A 154 36.67 -2.77 -7.72
N ALA A 155 37.75 -2.14 -7.24
CA ALA A 155 38.17 -2.24 -5.83
C ALA A 155 37.07 -1.73 -4.86
N ALA A 156 36.37 -0.66 -5.20
CA ALA A 156 35.28 -0.14 -4.38
C ALA A 156 34.10 -1.12 -4.32
N TYR A 157 33.71 -1.75 -5.44
CA TYR A 157 32.69 -2.79 -5.47
C TYR A 157 33.11 -4.06 -4.71
N GLU A 158 34.34 -4.51 -4.85
CA GLU A 158 34.87 -5.67 -4.11
C GLU A 158 34.90 -5.38 -2.60
N GLN A 159 35.24 -4.15 -2.19
CA GLN A 159 35.16 -3.73 -0.79
C GLN A 159 33.73 -3.76 -0.27
N LEU A 160 32.76 -3.28 -1.05
CA LEU A 160 31.34 -3.40 -0.72
C LEU A 160 30.94 -4.86 -0.46
N LEU A 161 31.28 -5.74 -1.37
CA LEU A 161 30.94 -7.18 -1.26
C LEU A 161 31.57 -7.85 -0.05
N LYS A 162 32.83 -7.47 0.28
CA LYS A 162 33.56 -8.00 1.42
C LYS A 162 33.02 -7.50 2.75
N SER A 163 32.77 -6.18 2.86
CA SER A 163 32.37 -5.53 4.12
C SER A 163 30.87 -5.57 4.39
N TYR A 164 30.05 -5.61 3.33
CA TYR A 164 28.59 -5.51 3.40
C TYR A 164 27.89 -6.53 2.48
N PRO A 165 28.14 -7.86 2.65
CA PRO A 165 27.61 -8.88 1.74
C PRO A 165 26.08 -8.98 1.71
N THR A 166 25.39 -8.44 2.73
CA THR A 166 23.92 -8.41 2.84
C THR A 166 23.30 -7.10 2.38
N SER A 167 24.10 -6.15 1.90
CA SER A 167 23.60 -4.88 1.34
C SER A 167 22.71 -5.12 0.13
N LEU A 168 21.68 -4.29 -0.04
CA LEU A 168 20.85 -4.27 -1.26
C LEU A 168 21.66 -3.90 -2.50
N ARG A 169 22.80 -3.20 -2.32
CA ARG A 169 23.72 -2.81 -3.42
C ARG A 169 24.72 -3.90 -3.77
N ALA A 170 24.84 -4.97 -2.96
CA ALA A 170 25.83 -6.03 -3.18
C ALA A 170 25.63 -6.76 -4.52
N ARG A 171 24.38 -7.11 -4.87
CA ARG A 171 24.07 -7.75 -6.16
C ARG A 171 24.53 -6.89 -7.33
N GLU A 172 24.14 -5.62 -7.36
CA GLU A 172 24.51 -4.72 -8.44
C GLU A 172 26.02 -4.45 -8.47
N GLY A 173 26.64 -4.29 -7.30
CA GLY A 173 28.10 -4.16 -7.18
C GLY A 173 28.84 -5.36 -7.77
N ALA A 174 28.39 -6.60 -7.51
CA ALA A 174 28.96 -7.80 -8.09
C ALA A 174 28.84 -7.85 -9.61
N LEU A 175 27.65 -7.50 -10.15
CA LEU A 175 27.42 -7.47 -11.59
C LEU A 175 28.28 -6.40 -12.30
N ARG A 176 28.40 -5.20 -11.71
CA ARG A 176 29.25 -4.13 -12.25
C ARG A 176 30.73 -4.50 -12.20
N SER A 177 31.21 -5.05 -11.07
CA SER A 177 32.58 -5.53 -10.93
C SER A 177 32.91 -6.62 -11.96
N ALA A 178 32.01 -7.60 -12.16
CA ALA A 178 32.16 -8.63 -13.17
C ALA A 178 32.21 -8.05 -14.61
N ASN A 179 31.35 -7.08 -14.91
CA ASN A 179 31.35 -6.41 -16.21
C ASN A 179 32.66 -5.64 -16.45
N ILE A 180 33.21 -4.99 -15.43
CA ILE A 180 34.54 -4.38 -15.50
C ILE A 180 35.61 -5.44 -15.81
N MET A 181 35.58 -6.60 -15.16
CA MET A 181 36.52 -7.70 -15.42
C MET A 181 36.46 -8.14 -16.89
N LEU A 182 35.27 -8.27 -17.47
CA LEU A 182 35.10 -8.62 -18.90
C LEU A 182 35.70 -7.53 -19.81
N ARG A 183 35.48 -6.28 -19.50
CA ARG A 183 35.99 -5.12 -20.30
C ARG A 183 37.51 -4.93 -20.17
N SER A 184 38.09 -5.31 -19.05
CA SER A 184 39.52 -5.13 -18.77
C SER A 184 40.37 -6.36 -19.12
N GLY A 185 39.78 -7.39 -19.74
CA GLY A 185 40.50 -8.61 -20.15
C GLY A 185 40.73 -9.65 -19.04
N ASP A 186 40.14 -9.43 -17.84
CA ASP A 186 40.21 -10.35 -16.69
C ASP A 186 38.93 -11.21 -16.57
N ALA A 187 38.38 -11.60 -17.73
CA ALA A 187 37.11 -12.31 -17.78
C ALA A 187 37.11 -13.64 -17.00
N ALA A 188 38.25 -14.32 -16.92
CA ALA A 188 38.37 -15.60 -16.24
C ALA A 188 38.04 -15.53 -14.72
N ALA A 189 38.17 -14.35 -14.10
CA ALA A 189 37.89 -14.15 -12.66
C ALA A 189 36.37 -13.90 -12.37
N ALA A 190 35.61 -13.43 -13.35
CA ALA A 190 34.20 -13.03 -13.15
C ALA A 190 33.26 -14.18 -12.70
N PRO A 191 33.40 -15.44 -13.17
CA PRO A 191 32.56 -16.55 -12.70
C PRO A 191 32.71 -16.86 -11.21
N ALA A 192 33.90 -16.68 -10.64
CA ALA A 192 34.13 -16.88 -9.23
C ALA A 192 33.41 -15.82 -8.38
N LEU A 193 33.43 -14.56 -8.81
CA LEU A 193 32.74 -13.46 -8.16
C LEU A 193 31.20 -13.65 -8.21
N LEU A 194 30.68 -14.15 -9.31
CA LEU A 194 29.24 -14.31 -9.55
C LEU A 194 28.67 -15.64 -9.06
N LYS A 195 29.49 -16.53 -8.50
CA LYS A 195 29.11 -17.90 -8.17
C LYS A 195 27.82 -18.02 -7.37
N ASP A 196 27.66 -17.22 -6.31
CA ASP A 196 26.51 -17.32 -5.42
C ASP A 196 25.22 -16.75 -6.04
N LEU A 197 25.34 -15.76 -6.92
CA LEU A 197 24.21 -15.22 -7.70
C LEU A 197 23.81 -16.23 -8.79
N ALA A 198 24.76 -16.77 -9.51
CA ALA A 198 24.53 -17.77 -10.56
C ALA A 198 23.92 -19.07 -9.98
N ALA A 199 24.32 -19.46 -8.75
CA ALA A 199 23.74 -20.59 -8.04
C ALA A 199 22.27 -20.40 -7.68
N LYS A 200 21.81 -19.14 -7.55
CA LYS A 200 20.42 -18.75 -7.31
C LYS A 200 19.63 -18.46 -8.59
N ASP A 201 20.15 -18.83 -9.74
CA ASP A 201 19.56 -18.61 -11.06
C ASP A 201 19.37 -17.12 -11.42
N ASP A 202 20.23 -16.24 -10.88
CA ASP A 202 20.22 -14.83 -11.26
C ASP A 202 20.57 -14.66 -12.74
N ALA A 203 19.63 -14.16 -13.53
CA ALA A 203 19.74 -14.13 -15.00
C ALA A 203 20.93 -13.29 -15.49
N SER A 204 21.14 -12.10 -14.91
CA SER A 204 22.25 -11.21 -15.28
C SER A 204 23.61 -11.82 -14.89
N ALA A 205 23.67 -12.46 -13.71
CA ALA A 205 24.89 -13.15 -13.27
C ALA A 205 25.20 -14.36 -14.15
N LEU A 206 24.18 -15.14 -14.54
CA LEU A 206 24.33 -16.27 -15.45
C LEU A 206 24.80 -15.82 -16.83
N LEU A 207 24.23 -14.71 -17.36
CA LEU A 207 24.64 -14.16 -18.64
C LEU A 207 26.10 -13.69 -18.64
N LEU A 208 26.47 -12.90 -17.60
CA LEU A 208 27.85 -12.42 -17.47
C LEU A 208 28.85 -13.62 -17.27
N THR A 209 28.46 -14.64 -16.49
CA THR A 209 29.24 -15.85 -16.32
C THR A 209 29.44 -16.58 -17.65
N ALA A 210 28.37 -16.70 -18.45
CA ALA A 210 28.45 -17.33 -19.76
C ALA A 210 29.37 -16.58 -20.74
N LYS A 211 29.21 -15.25 -20.81
CA LYS A 211 30.08 -14.36 -21.62
C LYS A 211 31.54 -14.42 -21.17
N ALA A 212 31.77 -14.47 -19.85
CA ALA A 212 33.13 -14.59 -19.30
C ALA A 212 33.81 -15.90 -19.71
N TYR A 213 33.09 -17.02 -19.65
CA TYR A 213 33.62 -18.31 -20.12
C TYR A 213 33.83 -18.34 -21.63
N GLU A 214 32.93 -17.71 -22.41
CA GLU A 214 33.06 -17.60 -23.86
C GLU A 214 34.30 -16.77 -24.23
N GLN A 215 34.51 -15.62 -23.58
CA GLN A 215 35.69 -14.78 -23.77
C GLN A 215 37.00 -15.46 -23.33
N ALA A 216 36.92 -16.32 -22.31
CA ALA A 216 38.05 -17.16 -21.89
C ALA A 216 38.22 -18.45 -22.75
N ALA A 217 37.56 -18.54 -23.91
CA ALA A 217 37.56 -19.69 -24.82
C ALA A 217 37.14 -21.03 -24.17
N ASN A 218 36.35 -21.00 -23.10
CA ASN A 218 35.83 -22.20 -22.45
C ASN A 218 34.37 -22.47 -22.89
N SER A 219 34.22 -22.96 -24.12
CA SER A 219 32.88 -23.16 -24.73
C SER A 219 32.00 -24.14 -23.93
N THR A 220 32.61 -25.16 -23.28
CA THR A 220 31.85 -26.14 -22.47
C THR A 220 31.17 -25.48 -21.27
N ARG A 221 31.90 -24.66 -20.51
CA ARG A 221 31.34 -23.93 -19.35
C ARG A 221 30.40 -22.78 -19.79
N ALA A 222 30.70 -22.10 -20.90
CA ALA A 222 29.84 -21.11 -21.48
C ALA A 222 28.46 -21.70 -21.86
N LEU A 223 28.47 -22.84 -22.57
CA LEU A 223 27.26 -23.57 -22.93
C LEU A 223 26.45 -23.98 -21.68
N ALA A 224 27.10 -24.50 -20.65
CA ALA A 224 26.43 -24.88 -19.41
C ALA A 224 25.75 -23.68 -18.72
N ALA A 225 26.40 -22.52 -18.68
CA ALA A 225 25.83 -21.29 -18.11
C ALA A 225 24.67 -20.74 -18.94
N TYR A 226 24.79 -20.73 -20.30
CA TYR A 226 23.67 -20.35 -21.18
C TYR A 226 22.48 -21.30 -21.07
N ARG A 227 22.71 -22.62 -20.97
CA ARG A 227 21.63 -23.59 -20.73
C ARG A 227 20.95 -23.35 -19.39
N ARG A 228 21.74 -23.10 -18.32
CA ARG A 228 21.16 -22.77 -17.02
C ARG A 228 20.30 -21.51 -17.09
N LEU A 229 20.75 -20.45 -17.76
CA LEU A 229 19.96 -19.25 -17.99
C LEU A 229 18.65 -19.55 -18.74
N TYR A 230 18.73 -20.32 -19.83
CA TYR A 230 17.58 -20.66 -20.67
C TYR A 230 16.51 -21.48 -19.93
N PHE A 231 16.93 -22.46 -19.10
CA PHE A 231 15.98 -23.35 -18.43
C PHE A 231 15.52 -22.83 -17.05
N TYR A 232 16.39 -22.18 -16.31
CA TYR A 232 16.11 -21.82 -14.92
C TYR A 232 15.74 -20.32 -14.72
N ALA A 233 15.98 -19.46 -15.72
CA ALA A 233 15.54 -18.08 -15.72
C ALA A 233 14.83 -17.66 -17.04
N PRO A 234 13.88 -18.47 -17.57
CA PRO A 234 13.30 -18.29 -18.91
C PRO A 234 12.43 -17.03 -19.04
N ALA A 235 11.97 -16.47 -17.92
CA ALA A 235 11.13 -15.29 -17.92
C ALA A 235 11.91 -13.97 -18.01
N ALA A 236 13.23 -14.03 -17.78
CA ALA A 236 14.12 -12.87 -17.84
C ALA A 236 14.41 -12.44 -19.28
N ALA A 237 14.71 -11.14 -19.46
CA ALA A 237 15.05 -10.59 -20.78
C ALA A 237 16.30 -11.25 -21.39
N GLU A 238 17.25 -11.61 -20.55
CA GLU A 238 18.49 -12.32 -20.95
C GLU A 238 18.26 -13.71 -21.55
N GLY A 239 17.09 -14.29 -21.32
CA GLY A 239 16.72 -15.62 -21.84
C GLY A 239 16.72 -15.72 -23.37
N ALA A 240 16.36 -14.66 -24.06
CA ALA A 240 16.36 -14.63 -25.53
C ALA A 240 17.80 -14.73 -26.09
N GLU A 241 18.75 -14.04 -25.49
CA GLU A 241 20.17 -14.11 -25.88
C GLU A 241 20.76 -15.52 -25.65
N SER A 242 20.31 -16.19 -24.58
CA SER A 242 20.82 -17.53 -24.26
C SER A 242 20.44 -18.57 -25.30
N ALA A 243 19.24 -18.52 -25.89
CA ALA A 243 18.82 -19.45 -26.94
C ALA A 243 19.72 -19.34 -28.18
N SER A 244 19.98 -18.10 -28.64
CA SER A 244 20.86 -17.82 -29.77
C SER A 244 22.31 -18.26 -29.51
N ALA A 245 22.81 -18.05 -28.28
CA ALA A 245 24.16 -18.48 -27.89
C ALA A 245 24.30 -20.01 -27.82
N ILE A 246 23.30 -20.73 -27.32
CA ILE A 246 23.27 -22.20 -27.32
C ILE A 246 23.39 -22.74 -28.73
N SER A 247 22.64 -22.19 -29.69
CA SER A 247 22.68 -22.59 -31.10
C SER A 247 24.04 -22.28 -31.73
N ARG A 248 24.61 -21.10 -31.48
CA ARG A 248 25.94 -20.69 -31.97
C ARG A 248 27.05 -21.60 -31.45
N LEU A 249 26.92 -22.12 -30.23
CA LEU A 249 27.86 -23.06 -29.62
C LEU A 249 27.60 -24.52 -30.04
N GLY A 250 26.79 -24.74 -31.07
CA GLY A 250 26.57 -26.07 -31.65
C GLY A 250 25.66 -26.99 -30.86
N SER A 251 24.81 -26.44 -29.97
CA SER A 251 23.88 -27.21 -29.16
C SER A 251 22.43 -26.83 -29.45
N THR A 252 21.49 -27.54 -28.87
CA THR A 252 20.06 -27.31 -29.02
C THR A 252 19.42 -26.82 -27.73
N VAL A 253 18.30 -26.10 -27.86
CA VAL A 253 17.47 -25.65 -26.74
C VAL A 253 16.52 -26.73 -26.19
N ALA A 254 16.59 -27.95 -26.77
CA ALA A 254 15.84 -29.07 -26.22
C ALA A 254 16.36 -29.49 -24.84
N PRO A 255 15.49 -29.77 -23.85
CA PRO A 255 15.91 -30.18 -22.52
C PRO A 255 16.62 -31.53 -22.60
N ALA A 256 17.79 -31.63 -22.01
CA ALA A 256 18.59 -32.86 -21.92
C ALA A 256 18.18 -33.73 -20.71
N LYS A 257 17.58 -33.11 -19.70
CA LYS A 257 17.21 -33.73 -18.41
C LYS A 257 15.80 -33.33 -18.00
N PRO A 258 15.11 -34.18 -17.23
CA PRO A 258 13.79 -33.84 -16.66
C PRO A 258 13.80 -32.51 -15.90
N ASP A 259 14.84 -32.27 -15.08
CA ASP A 259 14.95 -31.06 -14.27
C ASP A 259 14.99 -29.77 -15.11
N GLU A 260 15.66 -29.78 -16.27
CA GLU A 260 15.66 -28.64 -17.20
C GLU A 260 14.25 -28.35 -17.74
N ALA A 261 13.54 -29.39 -18.17
CA ALA A 261 12.20 -29.27 -18.73
C ALA A 261 11.20 -28.74 -17.70
N LEU A 262 11.20 -29.32 -16.49
CA LEU A 262 10.29 -28.94 -15.40
C LEU A 262 10.66 -27.57 -14.85
N ALA A 263 11.93 -27.27 -14.62
CA ALA A 263 12.36 -25.96 -14.12
C ALA A 263 11.89 -24.85 -15.07
N ARG A 264 12.05 -25.01 -16.39
CA ARG A 264 11.58 -24.02 -17.37
C ARG A 264 10.05 -23.85 -17.29
N ALA A 265 9.29 -24.93 -17.24
CA ALA A 265 7.86 -24.88 -17.15
C ALA A 265 7.40 -24.19 -15.85
N ASP A 266 7.99 -24.57 -14.72
CA ASP A 266 7.70 -24.02 -13.39
C ASP A 266 8.02 -22.52 -13.32
N ARG A 267 9.17 -22.08 -13.80
CA ARG A 267 9.55 -20.66 -13.79
C ARG A 267 8.66 -19.79 -14.70
N LEU A 268 8.25 -20.32 -15.83
CA LEU A 268 7.28 -19.64 -16.71
C LEU A 268 5.89 -19.58 -16.06
N TYR A 269 5.49 -20.64 -15.35
CA TYR A 269 4.24 -20.66 -14.59
C TYR A 269 4.26 -19.63 -13.45
N GLU A 270 5.32 -19.60 -12.64
CA GLU A 270 5.52 -18.64 -11.56
C GLU A 270 5.51 -17.19 -12.09
N ALA A 271 6.06 -16.96 -13.29
CA ALA A 271 6.01 -15.68 -13.99
C ALA A 271 4.65 -15.38 -14.67
N LYS A 272 3.64 -16.23 -14.48
CA LYS A 272 2.29 -16.12 -15.07
C LYS A 272 2.30 -16.11 -16.62
N LYS A 273 3.38 -16.62 -17.25
CA LYS A 273 3.48 -16.83 -18.69
C LYS A 273 2.83 -18.17 -19.07
N PHE A 274 1.51 -18.27 -18.84
CA PHE A 274 0.80 -19.54 -18.88
C PHE A 274 0.82 -20.26 -20.24
N SER A 275 0.85 -19.52 -21.36
CA SER A 275 0.97 -20.13 -22.70
C SER A 275 2.30 -20.87 -22.87
N ASP A 276 3.40 -20.19 -22.51
CA ASP A 276 4.75 -20.73 -22.64
C ASP A 276 4.99 -21.84 -21.60
N ALA A 277 4.42 -21.68 -20.39
CA ALA A 277 4.45 -22.70 -19.35
C ALA A 277 3.75 -23.98 -19.80
N LEU A 278 2.53 -23.87 -20.38
CA LEU A 278 1.78 -25.02 -20.88
C LEU A 278 2.55 -25.75 -21.98
N GLN A 279 3.16 -25.03 -22.92
CA GLN A 279 3.99 -25.63 -23.96
C GLN A 279 5.17 -26.39 -23.34
N SER A 280 5.88 -25.78 -22.37
CA SER A 280 7.01 -26.40 -21.70
C SER A 280 6.59 -27.62 -20.85
N TYR A 281 5.45 -27.60 -20.18
CA TYR A 281 4.90 -28.78 -19.51
C TYR A 281 4.52 -29.88 -20.50
N ASN A 282 3.90 -29.57 -21.62
CA ASN A 282 3.58 -30.54 -22.66
C ASN A 282 4.85 -31.21 -23.20
N GLU A 283 5.92 -30.43 -23.43
CA GLU A 283 7.23 -30.97 -23.82
C GLU A 283 7.83 -31.87 -22.72
N ALA A 284 7.75 -31.45 -21.45
CA ALA A 284 8.27 -32.23 -20.32
C ALA A 284 7.52 -33.58 -20.19
N VAL A 285 6.19 -33.58 -20.31
CA VAL A 285 5.37 -34.80 -20.26
C VAL A 285 5.67 -35.72 -21.43
N ALA A 286 5.82 -35.20 -22.65
CA ALA A 286 6.12 -35.99 -23.82
C ALA A 286 7.49 -36.65 -23.76
N LYS A 287 8.49 -35.92 -23.26
CA LYS A 287 9.89 -36.39 -23.25
C LYS A 287 10.27 -37.15 -21.98
N PHE A 288 9.68 -36.79 -20.84
CA PHE A 288 10.03 -37.33 -19.54
C PHE A 288 8.76 -37.70 -18.72
N PRO A 289 7.89 -38.60 -19.21
CA PRO A 289 6.61 -38.86 -18.55
C PRO A 289 6.76 -39.35 -17.11
N ALA A 290 7.79 -40.16 -16.82
CA ALA A 290 8.04 -40.72 -15.48
C ALA A 290 8.51 -39.67 -14.46
N ALA A 291 8.98 -38.52 -14.90
CA ALA A 291 9.44 -37.44 -14.01
C ALA A 291 8.34 -36.41 -13.68
N THR A 292 7.17 -36.51 -14.33
CA THR A 292 6.06 -35.57 -14.09
C THR A 292 5.15 -36.10 -12.98
N ASN A 293 5.17 -35.47 -11.82
CA ASN A 293 4.33 -35.82 -10.68
C ASN A 293 2.95 -35.08 -10.72
N SER A 294 2.08 -35.38 -9.76
CA SER A 294 0.76 -34.77 -9.67
C SER A 294 0.79 -33.25 -9.55
N GLN A 295 1.80 -32.66 -8.92
CA GLN A 295 1.95 -31.22 -8.81
C GLN A 295 2.30 -30.56 -10.15
N ALA A 296 3.18 -31.18 -10.94
CA ALA A 296 3.48 -30.70 -12.30
C ALA A 296 2.25 -30.80 -13.20
N GLN A 297 1.48 -31.86 -13.09
CA GLN A 297 0.20 -32.02 -13.80
C GLN A 297 -0.85 -30.98 -13.36
N LEU A 298 -0.94 -30.67 -12.07
CA LEU A 298 -1.82 -29.61 -11.55
C LEU A 298 -1.43 -28.23 -12.15
N ARG A 299 -0.15 -27.87 -12.12
CA ARG A 299 0.32 -26.61 -12.74
C ARG A 299 0.03 -26.56 -14.26
N ARG A 300 0.10 -27.74 -14.92
CA ARG A 300 -0.31 -27.88 -16.33
C ARG A 300 -1.81 -27.64 -16.51
N VAL A 301 -2.69 -28.20 -15.63
CA VAL A 301 -4.13 -27.91 -15.61
C VAL A 301 -4.37 -26.41 -15.46
N ILE A 302 -3.71 -25.77 -14.48
CA ILE A 302 -3.89 -24.35 -14.21
C ILE A 302 -3.43 -23.50 -15.40
N ALA A 303 -2.30 -23.82 -16.03
CA ALA A 303 -1.83 -23.14 -17.22
C ALA A 303 -2.80 -23.30 -18.40
N ALA A 304 -3.34 -24.50 -18.61
CA ALA A 304 -4.35 -24.78 -19.64
C ALA A 304 -5.67 -24.03 -19.36
N ALA A 305 -6.13 -24.00 -18.12
CA ALA A 305 -7.33 -23.26 -17.68
C ALA A 305 -7.20 -21.75 -17.93
N ASN A 306 -6.03 -21.17 -17.60
CA ASN A 306 -5.75 -19.74 -17.86
C ASN A 306 -5.68 -19.39 -19.34
N THR A 307 -5.34 -20.35 -20.19
CA THR A 307 -5.32 -20.20 -21.66
C THR A 307 -6.59 -20.74 -22.35
N ARG A 308 -7.59 -21.18 -21.57
CA ARG A 308 -8.88 -21.74 -22.03
C ARG A 308 -8.73 -22.97 -22.94
N LYS A 309 -7.67 -23.75 -22.78
CA LYS A 309 -7.39 -24.97 -23.54
C LYS A 309 -7.93 -26.19 -22.79
N ILE A 310 -9.24 -26.41 -22.88
CA ILE A 310 -9.93 -27.45 -22.10
C ILE A 310 -9.38 -28.87 -22.34
N ALA A 311 -9.01 -29.20 -23.59
CA ALA A 311 -8.48 -30.53 -23.91
C ALA A 311 -7.14 -30.78 -23.19
N ASP A 312 -6.24 -29.80 -23.15
CA ASP A 312 -4.99 -29.89 -22.39
C ASP A 312 -5.24 -30.03 -20.89
N ALA A 313 -6.23 -29.27 -20.35
CA ALA A 313 -6.62 -29.35 -18.95
C ALA A 313 -7.14 -30.74 -18.55
N LEU A 314 -7.98 -31.34 -19.40
CA LEU A 314 -8.51 -32.69 -19.18
C LEU A 314 -7.42 -33.78 -19.27
N ASN A 315 -6.55 -33.68 -20.26
CA ASN A 315 -5.41 -34.59 -20.39
C ASN A 315 -4.51 -34.55 -19.16
N ALA A 316 -4.25 -33.36 -18.62
CA ALA A 316 -3.47 -33.20 -17.41
C ALA A 316 -4.20 -33.69 -16.15
N LEU A 317 -5.51 -33.41 -15.99
CA LEU A 317 -6.36 -33.92 -14.91
C LEU A 317 -6.40 -35.45 -14.87
N ASN A 318 -6.54 -36.11 -16.02
CA ASN A 318 -6.56 -37.57 -16.11
C ASN A 318 -5.26 -38.22 -15.64
N ALA A 319 -4.14 -37.51 -15.69
CA ALA A 319 -2.86 -37.96 -15.20
C ALA A 319 -2.68 -37.76 -13.66
N ILE A 320 -3.63 -37.10 -12.98
CA ILE A 320 -3.61 -36.92 -11.51
C ILE A 320 -4.51 -38.01 -10.89
N PRO A 321 -3.98 -38.96 -10.12
CA PRO A 321 -4.79 -40.03 -9.52
C PRO A 321 -5.71 -39.51 -8.43
N ALA A 322 -6.81 -40.20 -8.16
CA ALA A 322 -7.75 -39.84 -7.10
C ALA A 322 -7.08 -39.80 -5.70
N SER A 323 -6.10 -40.64 -5.49
CA SER A 323 -5.30 -40.68 -4.25
C SER A 323 -4.45 -39.41 -4.00
N ALA A 324 -4.33 -38.49 -4.99
CA ALA A 324 -3.64 -37.23 -4.82
C ALA A 324 -4.42 -36.20 -3.97
N GLY A 325 -5.62 -36.54 -3.50
CA GLY A 325 -6.40 -35.73 -2.54
C GLY A 325 -6.67 -34.32 -3.08
N ASP A 326 -6.28 -33.30 -2.30
CA ASP A 326 -6.53 -31.89 -2.64
C ASP A 326 -5.89 -31.44 -3.95
N THR A 327 -4.76 -32.06 -4.38
CA THR A 327 -4.16 -31.77 -5.70
C THR A 327 -5.13 -32.08 -6.85
N ARG A 328 -5.87 -33.21 -6.76
CA ARG A 328 -6.88 -33.55 -7.77
C ARG A 328 -8.13 -32.67 -7.61
N ALA A 329 -8.52 -32.36 -6.38
CA ALA A 329 -9.66 -31.49 -6.10
C ALA A 329 -9.41 -30.07 -6.69
N GLU A 330 -8.21 -29.54 -6.53
CA GLU A 330 -7.81 -28.26 -7.12
C GLU A 330 -7.83 -28.31 -8.65
N ALA A 331 -7.34 -29.39 -9.24
CA ALA A 331 -7.39 -29.57 -10.69
C ALA A 331 -8.84 -29.60 -11.22
N LEU A 332 -9.74 -30.32 -10.56
CA LEU A 332 -11.18 -30.35 -10.89
C LEU A 332 -11.82 -28.95 -10.76
N TYR A 333 -11.44 -28.18 -9.74
CA TYR A 333 -11.90 -26.79 -9.58
C TYR A 333 -11.56 -25.93 -10.79
N TYR A 334 -10.31 -25.96 -11.28
CA TYR A 334 -9.91 -25.18 -12.46
C TYR A 334 -10.58 -25.69 -13.75
N VAL A 335 -10.80 -26.99 -13.88
CA VAL A 335 -11.55 -27.58 -15.01
C VAL A 335 -13.00 -27.11 -14.99
N ALA A 336 -13.69 -27.16 -13.82
CA ALA A 336 -15.06 -26.68 -13.69
C ALA A 336 -15.19 -25.20 -14.06
N GLN A 337 -14.27 -24.36 -13.61
CA GLN A 337 -14.22 -22.94 -14.03
C GLN A 337 -14.01 -22.78 -15.54
N THR A 338 -13.16 -23.61 -16.14
CA THR A 338 -12.90 -23.53 -17.58
C THR A 338 -14.13 -23.87 -18.38
N TYR A 339 -14.85 -24.91 -17.99
CA TYR A 339 -16.14 -25.26 -18.59
C TYR A 339 -17.16 -24.12 -18.43
N ALA A 340 -17.30 -23.55 -17.25
CA ALA A 340 -18.22 -22.44 -17.01
C ALA A 340 -17.87 -21.20 -17.87
N ARG A 341 -16.59 -20.82 -17.95
CA ARG A 341 -16.11 -19.68 -18.77
C ARG A 341 -16.29 -19.90 -20.26
N THR A 342 -16.36 -21.15 -20.70
CA THR A 342 -16.65 -21.53 -22.10
C THR A 342 -18.13 -21.90 -22.31
N LYS A 343 -18.99 -21.61 -21.31
CA LYS A 343 -20.44 -21.83 -21.32
C LYS A 343 -20.87 -23.30 -21.53
N GLN A 344 -20.02 -24.24 -21.14
CA GLN A 344 -20.28 -25.66 -21.13
C GLN A 344 -20.88 -26.06 -19.77
N TRP A 345 -22.13 -25.66 -19.51
CA TRP A 345 -22.76 -25.74 -18.19
C TRP A 345 -22.96 -27.15 -17.65
N ASP A 346 -23.34 -28.09 -18.52
CA ASP A 346 -23.55 -29.48 -18.11
C ASP A 346 -22.24 -30.13 -17.64
N GLN A 347 -21.15 -29.89 -18.35
CA GLN A 347 -19.82 -30.37 -17.97
C GLN A 347 -19.32 -29.66 -16.70
N ALA A 348 -19.55 -28.34 -16.55
CA ALA A 348 -19.24 -27.64 -15.33
C ALA A 348 -19.97 -28.24 -14.13
N ARG A 349 -21.26 -28.49 -14.25
CA ARG A 349 -22.10 -29.13 -13.23
C ARG A 349 -21.62 -30.54 -12.90
N ALA A 350 -21.37 -31.38 -13.89
CA ALA A 350 -20.84 -32.71 -13.68
C ALA A 350 -19.51 -32.74 -12.93
N THR A 351 -18.62 -31.80 -13.27
CA THR A 351 -17.28 -31.66 -12.62
C THR A 351 -17.42 -31.20 -11.17
N VAL A 352 -18.33 -30.27 -10.88
CA VAL A 352 -18.58 -29.81 -9.50
C VAL A 352 -19.21 -30.93 -8.67
N GLU A 353 -20.11 -31.72 -9.24
CA GLU A 353 -20.69 -32.89 -8.57
C GLU A 353 -19.68 -34.01 -8.34
N GLU A 354 -18.68 -34.18 -9.22
CA GLU A 354 -17.54 -35.09 -8.96
C GLU A 354 -16.76 -34.59 -7.74
N LEU A 355 -16.45 -33.28 -7.66
CA LEU A 355 -15.82 -32.70 -6.49
C LEU A 355 -16.57 -32.94 -5.20
N ARG A 356 -17.87 -32.69 -5.18
CA ARG A 356 -18.75 -32.89 -4.01
C ARG A 356 -18.77 -34.34 -3.53
N ARG A 357 -18.79 -35.29 -4.45
CA ARG A 357 -18.82 -36.71 -4.11
C ARG A 357 -17.46 -37.24 -3.66
N SER A 358 -16.39 -36.85 -4.36
CA SER A 358 -15.07 -37.45 -4.16
C SER A 358 -14.22 -36.69 -3.13
N PHE A 359 -14.46 -35.38 -2.98
CA PHE A 359 -13.68 -34.51 -2.12
C PHE A 359 -14.55 -33.52 -1.30
N PRO A 360 -15.55 -34.04 -0.54
CA PRO A 360 -16.52 -33.18 0.16
C PRO A 360 -15.89 -32.25 1.20
N SER A 361 -14.76 -32.65 1.80
CA SER A 361 -14.06 -31.88 2.83
C SER A 361 -12.96 -30.96 2.27
N SER A 362 -12.70 -31.01 0.96
CA SER A 362 -11.68 -30.17 0.34
C SER A 362 -12.14 -28.71 0.27
N PRO A 363 -11.25 -27.72 0.54
CA PRO A 363 -11.60 -26.30 0.39
C PRO A 363 -11.91 -25.92 -1.06
N PHE A 364 -11.47 -26.72 -2.03
CA PHE A 364 -11.76 -26.49 -3.45
C PHE A 364 -13.21 -26.79 -3.82
N THR A 365 -13.92 -27.60 -3.03
CA THR A 365 -15.33 -27.93 -3.30
C THR A 365 -16.25 -26.73 -3.10
N PRO A 366 -16.27 -26.02 -1.95
CA PRO A 366 -17.04 -24.78 -1.83
C PRO A 366 -16.54 -23.68 -2.78
N ARG A 367 -15.23 -23.60 -3.05
CA ARG A 367 -14.68 -22.65 -4.04
C ARG A 367 -15.24 -22.90 -5.44
N ALA A 368 -15.35 -24.16 -5.86
CA ALA A 368 -15.89 -24.51 -7.17
C ALA A 368 -17.37 -24.11 -7.29
N LEU A 369 -18.17 -24.42 -6.26
CA LEU A 369 -19.58 -24.04 -6.21
C LEU A 369 -19.75 -22.53 -6.34
N VAL A 370 -19.04 -21.76 -5.52
CA VAL A 370 -19.15 -20.30 -5.53
C VAL A 370 -18.66 -19.71 -6.84
N SER A 371 -17.47 -20.13 -7.29
CA SER A 371 -16.85 -19.57 -8.50
C SER A 371 -17.65 -19.87 -9.78
N VAL A 372 -18.15 -21.12 -9.92
CA VAL A 372 -18.99 -21.50 -11.07
C VAL A 372 -20.32 -20.77 -11.00
N GLY A 373 -20.90 -20.61 -9.80
CA GLY A 373 -22.13 -19.86 -9.59
C GLY A 373 -21.99 -18.38 -9.99
N GLN A 374 -20.90 -17.74 -9.60
CA GLN A 374 -20.61 -16.34 -9.98
C GLN A 374 -20.36 -16.19 -11.49
N ILE A 375 -19.66 -17.15 -12.11
CA ILE A 375 -19.48 -17.14 -13.58
C ILE A 375 -20.83 -17.30 -14.29
N ALA A 376 -21.75 -18.10 -13.73
CA ALA A 376 -23.10 -18.26 -14.28
C ALA A 376 -23.92 -16.97 -14.13
N GLU A 377 -23.83 -16.29 -12.98
CA GLU A 377 -24.45 -14.99 -12.75
C GLU A 377 -23.94 -13.93 -13.74
N ASP A 378 -22.63 -13.81 -13.90
CA ASP A 378 -22.00 -12.90 -14.89
C ASP A 378 -22.41 -13.23 -16.35
N ALA A 379 -22.79 -14.48 -16.63
CA ALA A 379 -23.27 -14.92 -17.93
C ALA A 379 -24.80 -14.81 -18.09
N ASN A 380 -25.50 -14.25 -17.09
CA ASN A 380 -26.99 -14.19 -17.00
C ASN A 380 -27.64 -15.58 -17.04
N ASN A 381 -27.00 -16.61 -16.52
CA ASN A 381 -27.55 -17.95 -16.34
C ASN A 381 -28.05 -18.13 -14.89
N GLU A 382 -29.25 -17.56 -14.62
CA GLU A 382 -29.83 -17.52 -13.28
C GLU A 382 -30.06 -18.91 -12.68
N ALA A 383 -30.41 -19.91 -13.51
CA ALA A 383 -30.68 -21.27 -13.05
C ALA A 383 -29.44 -21.92 -12.43
N ASP A 384 -28.29 -21.86 -13.14
CA ASP A 384 -27.03 -22.41 -12.63
C ASP A 384 -26.46 -21.56 -11.50
N ALA A 385 -26.54 -20.23 -11.60
CA ALA A 385 -26.13 -19.32 -10.53
C ALA A 385 -26.86 -19.68 -9.22
N SER A 386 -28.19 -19.74 -9.25
CA SER A 386 -29.00 -20.10 -8.08
C SER A 386 -28.69 -21.50 -7.56
N TYR A 387 -28.53 -22.47 -8.44
CA TYR A 387 -28.22 -23.86 -8.06
C TYR A 387 -26.89 -23.94 -7.30
N PHE A 388 -25.80 -23.38 -7.86
CA PHE A 388 -24.48 -23.50 -7.29
C PHE A 388 -24.35 -22.68 -6.00
N LEU A 389 -24.83 -21.44 -5.97
CA LEU A 389 -24.73 -20.58 -4.80
C LEU A 389 -25.56 -21.11 -3.62
N ARG A 390 -26.82 -21.57 -3.87
CA ARG A 390 -27.64 -22.22 -2.82
C ARG A 390 -27.01 -23.50 -2.30
N THR A 391 -26.46 -24.32 -3.18
CA THR A 391 -25.76 -25.55 -2.78
C THR A 391 -24.55 -25.23 -1.91
N ALA A 392 -23.73 -24.18 -2.26
CA ALA A 392 -22.61 -23.74 -1.47
C ALA A 392 -23.05 -23.33 -0.06
N VAL A 393 -24.05 -22.45 0.04
CA VAL A 393 -24.55 -21.91 1.31
C VAL A 393 -25.12 -23.00 2.21
N ASN A 394 -25.91 -23.92 1.65
CA ASN A 394 -26.58 -24.98 2.43
C ASN A 394 -25.62 -26.08 2.90
N SER A 395 -24.56 -26.36 2.13
CA SER A 395 -23.66 -27.48 2.43
C SER A 395 -22.37 -27.10 3.14
N TYR A 396 -21.95 -25.81 3.05
CA TYR A 396 -20.63 -25.36 3.51
C TYR A 396 -20.71 -24.10 4.36
N GLN A 397 -21.77 -23.96 5.18
CA GLN A 397 -21.95 -22.82 6.06
C GLN A 397 -20.74 -22.63 6.97
N GLY A 398 -20.26 -21.41 7.11
CA GLY A 398 -19.09 -21.05 7.90
C GLY A 398 -17.75 -21.15 7.17
N SER A 399 -17.68 -21.71 5.96
CA SER A 399 -16.51 -21.64 5.10
C SER A 399 -16.33 -20.22 4.54
N VAL A 400 -15.11 -19.67 4.62
CA VAL A 400 -14.81 -18.32 4.12
C VAL A 400 -15.14 -18.17 2.64
N GLU A 401 -15.00 -19.24 1.86
CA GLU A 401 -15.33 -19.28 0.43
C GLU A 401 -16.79 -18.98 0.14
N VAL A 402 -17.69 -19.31 1.08
CA VAL A 402 -19.15 -19.16 0.91
C VAL A 402 -19.66 -17.78 1.35
N ALA A 403 -18.82 -16.98 2.01
CA ALA A 403 -19.22 -15.69 2.56
C ALA A 403 -19.89 -14.77 1.52
N GLN A 404 -19.29 -14.63 0.34
CA GLN A 404 -19.84 -13.80 -0.72
C GLN A 404 -21.14 -14.36 -1.29
N ALA A 405 -21.20 -15.68 -1.53
CA ALA A 405 -22.40 -16.35 -2.04
C ALA A 405 -23.60 -16.17 -1.13
N GLN A 406 -23.41 -16.21 0.18
CA GLN A 406 -24.50 -15.97 1.14
C GLN A 406 -25.00 -14.52 1.09
N PHE A 407 -24.07 -13.57 0.91
CA PHE A 407 -24.45 -12.16 0.73
C PHE A 407 -25.23 -11.95 -0.58
N ASP A 408 -24.78 -12.55 -1.68
CA ASP A 408 -25.43 -12.43 -2.99
C ASP A 408 -26.84 -13.02 -2.97
N LEU A 409 -27.01 -14.20 -2.39
CA LEU A 409 -28.35 -14.81 -2.19
C LEU A 409 -29.27 -13.95 -1.31
N ALA A 410 -28.72 -13.33 -0.27
CA ALA A 410 -29.47 -12.41 0.57
C ALA A 410 -29.91 -11.18 -0.23
N TRP A 411 -29.03 -10.66 -1.08
CA TRP A 411 -29.31 -9.52 -1.94
C TRP A 411 -30.38 -9.85 -3.00
N MET A 412 -30.31 -11.02 -3.64
CA MET A 412 -31.38 -11.52 -4.53
C MET A 412 -32.75 -11.62 -3.82
N SER A 413 -32.74 -12.04 -2.54
CA SER A 413 -33.96 -12.11 -1.73
C SER A 413 -34.49 -10.71 -1.39
N HIS A 414 -33.59 -9.74 -1.16
CA HIS A 414 -33.92 -8.33 -0.97
C HIS A 414 -34.58 -7.74 -2.23
N GLU A 415 -33.98 -7.90 -3.40
CA GLU A 415 -34.49 -7.40 -4.68
C GLU A 415 -35.86 -8.00 -5.03
N SER A 416 -36.08 -9.29 -4.72
CA SER A 416 -37.40 -9.93 -4.86
C SER A 416 -38.40 -9.58 -3.75
N LYS A 417 -38.05 -8.64 -2.84
CA LYS A 417 -38.85 -8.19 -1.69
C LYS A 417 -39.17 -9.28 -0.66
N ASN A 418 -38.43 -10.40 -0.67
CA ASN A 418 -38.51 -11.41 0.37
C ASN A 418 -37.65 -10.98 1.58
N PHE A 419 -38.10 -9.93 2.27
CA PHE A 419 -37.36 -9.30 3.35
C PHE A 419 -37.12 -10.22 4.57
N SER A 420 -38.04 -11.18 4.79
CA SER A 420 -37.86 -12.15 5.88
C SER A 420 -36.67 -13.06 5.62
N GLU A 421 -36.50 -13.55 4.41
CA GLU A 421 -35.39 -14.41 4.00
C GLU A 421 -34.10 -13.61 3.87
N SER A 422 -34.15 -12.40 3.25
CA SER A 422 -32.99 -11.52 3.17
C SER A 422 -32.43 -11.20 4.55
N SER A 423 -33.29 -10.75 5.50
CA SER A 423 -32.84 -10.43 6.87
C SER A 423 -32.22 -11.63 7.58
N ARG A 424 -32.77 -12.83 7.38
CA ARG A 424 -32.22 -14.08 7.94
C ARG A 424 -30.82 -14.36 7.40
N LEU A 425 -30.67 -14.36 6.06
CA LEU A 425 -29.38 -14.63 5.39
C LEU A 425 -28.31 -13.59 5.73
N LEU A 426 -28.66 -12.29 5.83
CA LEU A 426 -27.72 -11.22 6.21
C LEU A 426 -27.31 -11.32 7.68
N THR A 427 -28.22 -11.68 8.59
CA THR A 427 -27.90 -11.89 10.01
C THR A 427 -26.98 -13.11 10.16
N GLU A 428 -27.22 -14.18 9.45
CA GLU A 428 -26.32 -15.34 9.38
C GLU A 428 -24.96 -14.98 8.78
N HIS A 429 -24.91 -14.17 7.71
CA HIS A 429 -23.68 -13.68 7.13
C HIS A 429 -22.83 -12.94 8.19
N LEU A 430 -23.44 -12.07 8.97
CA LEU A 430 -22.75 -11.40 10.08
C LEU A 430 -22.29 -12.39 11.16
N ALA A 431 -23.10 -13.38 11.50
CA ALA A 431 -22.78 -14.34 12.55
C ALA A 431 -21.65 -15.32 12.18
N TYR A 432 -21.49 -15.66 10.91
CA TYR A 432 -20.56 -16.71 10.47
C TYR A 432 -19.33 -16.19 9.72
N TYR A 433 -19.38 -14.98 9.14
CA TYR A 433 -18.34 -14.51 8.22
C TYR A 433 -17.76 -13.13 8.55
N ALA A 434 -18.37 -12.35 9.44
CA ALA A 434 -17.90 -10.99 9.71
C ALA A 434 -16.49 -10.94 10.34
N ASP A 435 -16.04 -12.01 10.97
CA ASP A 435 -14.69 -12.20 11.49
C ASP A 435 -13.67 -12.64 10.42
N LYS A 436 -14.10 -12.89 9.19
CA LYS A 436 -13.33 -13.52 8.11
C LYS A 436 -12.95 -12.57 6.98
N ASN A 437 -12.67 -11.31 7.32
CA ASN A 437 -12.19 -10.30 6.36
C ASN A 437 -13.07 -10.18 5.09
N THR A 438 -14.38 -10.04 5.28
CA THR A 438 -15.32 -9.76 4.20
C THR A 438 -15.58 -8.25 4.10
N ASP A 439 -15.63 -7.70 2.87
CA ASP A 439 -15.90 -6.27 2.64
C ASP A 439 -17.37 -5.88 2.93
N ASN A 440 -18.25 -6.84 3.20
CA ASN A 440 -19.69 -6.62 3.29
C ASN A 440 -20.21 -6.34 4.70
N ARG A 441 -19.38 -6.39 5.75
CA ARG A 441 -19.83 -6.32 7.16
C ARG A 441 -20.77 -5.15 7.45
N GLY A 442 -20.36 -3.92 7.10
CA GLY A 442 -21.18 -2.73 7.31
C GLY A 442 -22.46 -2.71 6.48
N ARG A 443 -22.38 -3.16 5.22
CA ARG A 443 -23.52 -3.28 4.30
C ARG A 443 -24.50 -4.32 4.79
N ALA A 444 -24.01 -5.51 5.16
CA ALA A 444 -24.84 -6.58 5.73
C ALA A 444 -25.51 -6.15 7.05
N GLY A 445 -24.80 -5.42 7.92
CA GLY A 445 -25.34 -4.92 9.18
C GLY A 445 -26.53 -3.99 8.98
N TYR A 446 -26.39 -3.04 8.06
CA TYR A 446 -27.48 -2.12 7.74
C TYR A 446 -28.67 -2.83 7.11
N TRP A 447 -28.44 -3.65 6.06
CA TRP A 447 -29.53 -4.28 5.33
C TRP A 447 -30.19 -5.41 6.11
N ALA A 448 -29.46 -6.12 7.00
CA ALA A 448 -30.07 -7.05 7.97
C ALA A 448 -31.09 -6.33 8.86
N ALA A 449 -30.72 -5.15 9.39
CA ALA A 449 -31.60 -4.34 10.19
C ALA A 449 -32.78 -3.78 9.37
N ARG A 450 -32.51 -3.27 8.18
CA ARG A 450 -33.53 -2.66 7.30
C ARG A 450 -34.58 -3.66 6.82
N ASP A 451 -34.15 -4.87 6.43
CA ASP A 451 -35.05 -5.91 6.00
C ASP A 451 -35.76 -6.61 7.17
N SER A 452 -35.14 -6.65 8.37
CA SER A 452 -35.86 -7.01 9.61
C SER A 452 -36.97 -6.01 9.92
N GLU A 453 -36.73 -4.70 9.74
CA GLU A 453 -37.75 -3.67 9.90
C GLU A 453 -38.92 -3.86 8.92
N ARG A 454 -38.61 -4.10 7.62
CA ARG A 454 -39.61 -4.36 6.56
C ARG A 454 -40.39 -5.67 6.77
N ALA A 455 -39.75 -6.68 7.36
CA ALA A 455 -40.36 -7.96 7.71
C ALA A 455 -41.21 -7.89 9.00
N GLY A 456 -41.29 -6.72 9.66
CA GLY A 456 -42.00 -6.56 10.93
C GLY A 456 -41.26 -7.06 12.17
N LYS A 457 -39.97 -7.48 12.06
CA LYS A 457 -39.12 -7.93 13.16
C LYS A 457 -38.49 -6.72 13.88
N LEU A 458 -39.32 -5.84 14.42
CA LEU A 458 -38.90 -4.51 14.89
C LEU A 458 -37.88 -4.51 16.03
N ALA A 459 -37.96 -5.50 16.93
CA ALA A 459 -37.00 -5.63 18.04
C ALA A 459 -35.59 -6.01 17.55
N GLU A 460 -35.50 -6.91 16.56
CA GLU A 460 -34.27 -7.32 15.91
C GLU A 460 -33.66 -6.16 15.09
N ALA A 461 -34.50 -5.48 14.30
CA ALA A 461 -34.09 -4.30 13.53
C ALA A 461 -33.48 -3.20 14.41
N ARG A 462 -34.16 -2.87 15.54
CA ARG A 462 -33.67 -1.90 16.50
C ARG A 462 -32.30 -2.29 17.06
N ALA A 463 -32.18 -3.53 17.50
CA ALA A 463 -30.95 -4.02 18.12
C ALA A 463 -29.76 -4.02 17.12
N LEU A 464 -29.98 -4.38 15.87
CA LEU A 464 -28.97 -4.29 14.81
C LEU A 464 -28.59 -2.83 14.49
N TYR A 465 -29.54 -1.92 14.39
CA TYR A 465 -29.25 -0.49 14.23
C TYR A 465 -28.43 0.08 15.41
N GLU A 466 -28.77 -0.28 16.64
CA GLU A 466 -28.01 0.11 17.83
C GLU A 466 -26.59 -0.45 17.81
N ALA A 467 -26.39 -1.73 17.43
CA ALA A 467 -25.08 -2.35 17.31
C ALA A 467 -24.20 -1.65 16.25
N MET A 468 -24.80 -1.17 15.16
CA MET A 468 -24.10 -0.38 14.13
C MET A 468 -23.54 0.93 14.67
N GLN A 469 -24.15 1.56 15.69
CA GLN A 469 -23.64 2.82 16.24
C GLN A 469 -22.35 2.68 17.06
N ILE A 470 -21.92 1.47 17.39
CA ILE A 470 -20.74 1.24 18.24
C ILE A 470 -19.44 1.42 17.42
N ARG A 471 -19.42 0.96 16.18
CA ARG A 471 -18.22 0.96 15.29
C ARG A 471 -18.43 1.67 13.94
N TYR A 472 -19.67 1.83 13.53
CA TYR A 472 -20.00 2.37 12.20
C TYR A 472 -20.62 3.77 12.28
N ASP A 473 -20.59 4.43 13.44
CA ASP A 473 -21.15 5.77 13.69
C ASP A 473 -20.64 6.83 12.69
N ALA A 474 -19.39 6.75 12.28
CA ALA A 474 -18.78 7.61 11.26
C ALA A 474 -18.57 6.90 9.91
N ASN A 475 -19.51 6.03 9.52
CA ASN A 475 -19.53 5.29 8.27
C ASN A 475 -20.88 5.51 7.56
N TRP A 476 -20.92 5.27 6.23
CA TRP A 476 -22.15 5.40 5.43
C TRP A 476 -23.32 4.58 5.99
N TYR A 477 -23.11 3.31 6.26
CA TYR A 477 -24.18 2.43 6.75
C TYR A 477 -24.56 2.73 8.20
N GLY A 478 -23.67 3.20 9.04
CA GLY A 478 -23.98 3.70 10.37
C GLY A 478 -24.76 5.01 10.35
N TYR A 479 -24.46 5.89 9.38
CA TYR A 479 -25.24 7.11 9.13
C TYR A 479 -26.69 6.79 8.74
N LEU A 480 -26.92 5.85 7.83
CA LEU A 480 -28.26 5.38 7.47
C LEU A 480 -28.96 4.69 8.65
N ALA A 481 -28.24 3.82 9.37
CA ALA A 481 -28.75 3.12 10.56
C ALA A 481 -29.23 4.11 11.62
N LYS A 482 -28.47 5.19 11.87
CA LYS A 482 -28.86 6.23 12.80
C LYS A 482 -30.17 6.92 12.40
N GLN A 483 -30.32 7.27 11.13
CA GLN A 483 -31.57 7.89 10.65
C GLN A 483 -32.79 6.99 10.85
N ARG A 484 -32.66 5.69 10.57
CA ARG A 484 -33.74 4.70 10.79
C ARG A 484 -34.02 4.49 12.27
N LEU A 485 -32.98 4.34 13.09
CA LEU A 485 -33.11 4.18 14.54
C LEU A 485 -33.84 5.40 15.15
N ASP A 486 -33.43 6.62 14.81
CA ASP A 486 -34.06 7.85 15.29
C ASP A 486 -35.53 7.93 14.87
N ALA A 487 -35.89 7.46 13.67
CA ALA A 487 -37.28 7.41 13.20
C ALA A 487 -38.10 6.37 13.97
N MET A 488 -37.54 5.18 14.22
CA MET A 488 -38.19 4.13 15.01
C MET A 488 -38.44 4.56 16.47
N LEU A 489 -37.47 5.22 17.09
CA LEU A 489 -37.58 5.69 18.48
C LEU A 489 -38.60 6.81 18.64
N ARG A 490 -38.65 7.77 17.70
CA ARG A 490 -39.67 8.83 17.71
C ARG A 490 -41.09 8.27 17.56
N GLY A 491 -41.27 7.18 16.83
CA GLY A 491 -42.57 6.55 16.64
C GLY A 491 -42.95 5.57 17.78
N ASN A 492 -42.10 5.35 18.77
CA ASN A 492 -42.28 4.38 19.86
C ASN A 492 -42.70 2.98 19.37
N LYS A 493 -42.24 2.59 18.18
CA LYS A 493 -42.70 1.40 17.45
C LYS A 493 -41.83 0.16 17.69
N ALA A 494 -40.67 0.29 18.32
CA ALA A 494 -39.72 -0.81 18.47
C ALA A 494 -39.39 -1.09 19.94
N PRO A 495 -39.83 -2.22 20.50
CA PRO A 495 -39.42 -2.63 21.85
C PRO A 495 -37.92 -2.94 21.91
N ALA A 496 -37.27 -2.58 22.99
CA ALA A 496 -35.93 -3.09 23.30
C ALA A 496 -36.01 -4.59 23.64
N LYS A 497 -35.13 -5.40 23.06
CA LYS A 497 -35.02 -6.82 23.34
C LYS A 497 -33.57 -7.21 23.46
N SER A 498 -33.25 -7.98 24.48
CA SER A 498 -31.96 -8.63 24.62
C SER A 498 -31.96 -9.96 23.85
N PHE A 499 -30.87 -10.28 23.20
CA PHE A 499 -30.68 -11.54 22.50
C PHE A 499 -29.55 -12.33 23.17
N PRO A 500 -29.69 -13.67 23.38
CA PRO A 500 -28.62 -14.48 23.91
C PRO A 500 -27.34 -14.37 23.07
N SER A 501 -26.17 -14.32 23.70
CA SER A 501 -24.88 -14.16 23.04
C SER A 501 -24.53 -15.32 22.08
N ASP A 502 -25.04 -16.51 22.37
CA ASP A 502 -24.88 -17.75 21.58
C ASP A 502 -25.90 -17.86 20.43
N SER A 503 -26.92 -17.00 20.41
CA SER A 503 -27.85 -16.92 19.27
C SER A 503 -27.18 -16.36 18.02
N VAL A 504 -27.78 -16.62 16.84
CA VAL A 504 -27.29 -16.05 15.57
C VAL A 504 -27.24 -14.51 15.63
N VAL A 505 -28.28 -13.90 16.19
CA VAL A 505 -28.35 -12.42 16.36
C VAL A 505 -27.28 -11.93 17.34
N GLY A 506 -27.07 -12.63 18.47
CA GLY A 506 -26.04 -12.28 19.45
C GLY A 506 -24.61 -12.34 18.87
N ARG A 507 -24.32 -13.40 18.11
CA ARG A 507 -23.04 -13.51 17.37
C ARG A 507 -22.88 -12.41 16.32
N ALA A 508 -23.94 -12.08 15.57
CA ALA A 508 -23.92 -10.98 14.60
C ALA A 508 -23.57 -9.64 15.28
N PHE A 509 -24.11 -9.37 16.49
CA PHE A 509 -23.76 -8.18 17.26
C PHE A 509 -22.29 -8.16 17.69
N ALA A 510 -21.80 -9.27 18.22
CA ALA A 510 -20.39 -9.38 18.63
C ALA A 510 -19.45 -9.12 17.43
N ASN A 511 -19.76 -9.73 16.29
CA ASN A 511 -18.96 -9.62 15.09
C ASN A 511 -18.99 -8.21 14.45
N LEU A 512 -20.10 -7.46 14.57
CA LEU A 512 -20.15 -6.06 14.15
C LEU A 512 -19.21 -5.15 14.97
N GLN A 513 -18.79 -5.58 16.15
CA GLN A 513 -17.90 -4.81 17.02
C GLN A 513 -16.43 -5.17 16.85
N THR A 514 -16.10 -6.18 16.07
CA THR A 514 -14.72 -6.57 15.82
C THR A 514 -14.03 -5.61 14.85
N VAL A 515 -12.71 -5.43 15.04
CA VAL A 515 -11.82 -4.76 14.08
C VAL A 515 -10.57 -5.59 13.88
N THR A 516 -10.09 -5.60 12.66
CA THR A 516 -8.86 -6.31 12.30
C THR A 516 -7.69 -5.35 12.37
N VAL A 517 -6.65 -5.73 13.08
CA VAL A 517 -5.36 -5.04 13.16
C VAL A 517 -4.28 -6.08 12.95
N ALA A 518 -3.35 -5.81 12.03
CA ALA A 518 -2.23 -6.72 11.81
C ALA A 518 -1.32 -6.78 13.04
N GLU A 519 -0.79 -7.96 13.32
CA GLU A 519 0.17 -8.15 14.39
C GLU A 519 1.47 -7.37 14.14
N GLU A 520 2.06 -6.80 15.18
CA GLU A 520 3.38 -6.19 15.09
C GLU A 520 4.46 -7.26 15.16
N THR A 521 5.08 -7.53 14.03
CA THR A 521 6.08 -8.60 13.85
C THR A 521 7.49 -8.06 13.60
N ALA A 522 7.67 -6.72 13.51
CA ALA A 522 8.97 -6.11 13.29
C ALA A 522 9.85 -6.19 14.55
N GLY A 523 11.08 -6.67 14.37
CA GLY A 523 12.12 -6.75 15.39
C GLY A 523 13.30 -5.79 15.14
N ALA A 524 14.40 -6.02 15.84
CA ALA A 524 15.59 -5.17 15.77
C ALA A 524 16.19 -5.05 14.35
N LYS A 525 16.02 -6.06 13.50
CA LYS A 525 16.49 -6.04 12.11
C LYS A 525 15.68 -5.07 11.27
N GLU A 526 14.36 -5.07 11.43
CA GLU A 526 13.44 -4.16 10.75
C GLU A 526 13.59 -2.73 11.28
N ASP A 527 13.87 -2.56 12.57
CA ASP A 527 14.19 -1.26 13.16
C ASP A 527 15.45 -0.64 12.53
N LYS A 528 16.48 -1.47 12.30
CA LYS A 528 17.66 -1.01 11.56
C LYS A 528 17.33 -0.64 10.12
N ALA A 529 16.50 -1.43 9.43
CA ALA A 529 16.08 -1.11 8.07
C ALA A 529 15.28 0.19 8.00
N ILE A 530 14.39 0.44 8.97
CA ILE A 530 13.65 1.70 9.10
C ILE A 530 14.61 2.86 9.31
N ALA A 531 15.58 2.73 10.22
CA ALA A 531 16.57 3.77 10.47
C ALA A 531 17.45 4.06 9.24
N THR A 532 17.86 3.02 8.49
CA THR A 532 18.59 3.15 7.23
C THR A 532 17.73 3.88 6.18
N ALA A 533 16.46 3.52 6.06
CA ALA A 533 15.52 4.16 5.14
C ALA A 533 15.30 5.64 5.48
N ASP A 534 15.19 5.98 6.77
CA ASP A 534 15.09 7.38 7.21
C ASP A 534 16.32 8.21 6.82
N GLU A 535 17.54 7.64 6.93
CA GLU A 535 18.77 8.31 6.51
C GLU A 535 18.83 8.47 4.98
N LEU A 536 18.44 7.44 4.22
CA LEU A 536 18.34 7.52 2.76
C LEU A 536 17.32 8.59 2.32
N ASN A 537 16.16 8.65 2.96
CA ASN A 537 15.17 9.69 2.69
C ASN A 537 15.67 11.09 3.03
N ASN A 538 16.41 11.27 4.14
CA ASN A 538 17.04 12.54 4.50
C ASN A 538 18.13 12.96 3.50
N ALA A 539 18.71 12.01 2.78
CA ALA A 539 19.66 12.26 1.69
C ALA A 539 18.99 12.37 0.31
N GLY A 540 17.64 12.33 0.21
CA GLY A 540 16.87 12.36 -1.03
C GLY A 540 17.05 11.11 -1.91
N LEU A 541 17.32 9.97 -1.31
CA LEU A 541 17.44 8.65 -1.95
C LEU A 541 16.18 7.83 -1.68
N ASP A 542 15.01 8.40 -1.98
CA ASP A 542 13.71 7.85 -1.61
C ASP A 542 13.46 6.47 -2.20
N ASP A 543 13.89 6.21 -3.44
CA ASP A 543 13.72 4.89 -4.07
C ASP A 543 14.50 3.81 -3.32
N TRP A 544 15.72 4.12 -2.89
CA TRP A 544 16.53 3.18 -2.11
C TRP A 544 15.97 2.99 -0.70
N ALA A 545 15.42 4.04 -0.10
CA ALA A 545 14.71 3.96 1.17
C ALA A 545 13.49 3.02 1.08
N LEU A 546 12.71 3.14 0.00
CA LEU A 546 11.57 2.25 -0.26
C LEU A 546 12.00 0.81 -0.54
N GLU A 547 13.14 0.58 -1.21
CA GLU A 547 13.70 -0.77 -1.40
C GLU A 547 14.07 -1.44 -0.06
N GLU A 548 14.71 -0.69 0.87
CA GLU A 548 15.03 -1.20 2.21
C GLU A 548 13.77 -1.60 2.98
N LEU A 549 12.75 -0.75 2.95
CA LEU A 549 11.49 -1.03 3.61
C LEU A 549 10.68 -2.14 2.91
N ALA A 550 10.77 -2.26 1.59
CA ALA A 550 10.14 -3.36 0.85
C ALA A 550 10.74 -4.72 1.24
N ARG A 551 12.06 -4.78 1.40
CA ARG A 551 12.76 -5.97 1.91
C ARG A 551 12.31 -6.33 3.34
N ALA A 552 12.22 -5.32 4.21
CA ALA A 552 11.73 -5.51 5.57
C ALA A 552 10.26 -6.00 5.58
N SER A 553 9.38 -5.37 4.78
CA SER A 553 7.98 -5.76 4.64
C SER A 553 7.81 -7.19 4.12
N ALA A 554 8.65 -7.62 3.17
CA ALA A 554 8.62 -9.00 2.66
C ALA A 554 8.96 -10.05 3.75
N ALA A 555 9.75 -9.66 4.76
CA ALA A 555 10.12 -10.54 5.88
C ALA A 555 9.03 -10.64 6.96
N VAL A 556 8.29 -9.56 7.20
CA VAL A 556 7.34 -9.45 8.35
C VAL A 556 5.89 -9.20 7.92
N GLY A 557 5.59 -9.24 6.62
CA GLY A 557 4.23 -9.07 6.09
C GLY A 557 3.65 -7.67 6.38
N ASN A 558 2.47 -7.64 7.02
CA ASN A 558 1.72 -6.40 7.21
C ASN A 558 2.05 -5.66 8.52
N SER A 559 3.28 -5.74 9.05
CA SER A 559 3.70 -5.04 10.27
C SER A 559 3.28 -3.56 10.25
N PRO A 560 2.54 -3.08 11.26
CA PRO A 560 2.12 -1.69 11.39
C PRO A 560 3.29 -0.71 11.37
N LYS A 561 4.40 -1.05 12.02
CA LYS A 561 5.60 -0.22 12.13
C LYS A 561 6.30 -0.04 10.78
N VAL A 562 6.49 -1.12 10.03
CA VAL A 562 7.11 -1.08 8.70
C VAL A 562 6.22 -0.35 7.70
N ASN A 563 4.91 -0.66 7.68
CA ASN A 563 3.97 0.01 6.79
C ASN A 563 3.81 1.51 7.10
N LEU A 564 3.91 1.91 8.38
CA LEU A 564 3.92 3.32 8.75
C LEU A 564 5.20 4.02 8.27
N ALA A 565 6.37 3.37 8.37
CA ALA A 565 7.62 3.91 7.83
C ALA A 565 7.55 4.13 6.31
N ILE A 566 7.00 3.17 5.55
CA ILE A 566 6.75 3.34 4.11
C ILE A 566 5.78 4.50 3.86
N ALA A 567 4.70 4.58 4.64
CA ALA A 567 3.70 5.64 4.51
C ALA A 567 4.30 7.03 4.76
N ARG A 568 5.25 7.18 5.70
CA ARG A 568 5.98 8.44 5.95
C ARG A 568 6.71 8.94 4.71
N ILE A 569 7.39 8.05 3.98
CA ILE A 569 8.11 8.41 2.76
C ILE A 569 7.13 8.87 1.69
N TYR A 570 6.05 8.12 1.45
CA TYR A 570 5.02 8.54 0.49
C TYR A 570 4.34 9.85 0.89
N ARG A 571 4.04 10.06 2.18
CA ARG A 571 3.50 11.33 2.68
C ARG A 571 4.47 12.49 2.41
N PHE A 572 5.74 12.27 2.62
CA PHE A 572 6.77 13.26 2.33
C PHE A 572 6.84 13.61 0.84
N GLN A 573 6.62 12.63 -0.04
CA GLN A 573 6.51 12.82 -1.49
C GLN A 573 5.17 13.43 -1.94
N GLU A 574 4.25 13.73 -1.03
CA GLU A 574 2.85 14.12 -1.30
C GLU A 574 2.02 13.03 -2.00
N ASP A 575 2.47 11.78 -1.99
CA ASP A 575 1.69 10.64 -2.48
C ASP A 575 0.85 10.01 -1.36
N ASN A 576 -0.17 10.74 -0.97
CA ASN A 576 -1.05 10.35 0.13
C ASN A 576 -1.87 9.09 -0.19
N VAL A 577 -2.12 8.81 -1.47
CA VAL A 577 -2.84 7.61 -1.90
C VAL A 577 -2.01 6.35 -1.65
N ARG A 578 -0.73 6.35 -2.05
CA ARG A 578 0.16 5.22 -1.75
C ARG A 578 0.40 5.06 -0.25
N ALA A 579 0.57 6.17 0.48
CA ALA A 579 0.71 6.15 1.93
C ALA A 579 -0.48 5.47 2.62
N LEU A 580 -1.70 5.87 2.25
CA LEU A 580 -2.94 5.29 2.77
C LEU A 580 -3.05 3.80 2.44
N ASN A 581 -2.81 3.42 1.18
CA ASN A 581 -2.96 2.04 0.73
C ASN A 581 -1.99 1.09 1.41
N VAL A 582 -0.76 1.54 1.69
CA VAL A 582 0.22 0.74 2.41
C VAL A 582 -0.18 0.55 3.86
N LEU A 583 -0.60 1.62 4.55
CA LEU A 583 -0.98 1.53 5.97
C LEU A 583 -2.30 0.76 6.16
N LYS A 584 -3.21 0.83 5.17
CA LYS A 584 -4.45 0.05 5.18
C LYS A 584 -4.21 -1.46 5.25
N LYS A 585 -3.07 -1.97 4.78
CA LYS A 585 -2.73 -3.40 4.91
C LYS A 585 -2.61 -3.82 6.38
N SER A 586 -2.14 -2.92 7.24
CA SER A 586 -2.05 -3.18 8.69
C SER A 586 -3.36 -2.90 9.43
N PHE A 587 -4.17 -2.00 8.92
CA PHE A 587 -5.42 -1.56 9.53
C PHE A 587 -6.56 -1.59 8.50
N PRO A 588 -6.99 -2.76 8.01
CA PRO A 588 -8.03 -2.86 6.99
C PRO A 588 -9.34 -2.22 7.42
N ASP A 589 -9.68 -2.31 8.69
CA ASP A 589 -10.89 -1.76 9.31
C ASP A 589 -10.69 -0.33 9.89
N TYR A 590 -9.71 0.45 9.38
CA TYR A 590 -9.38 1.77 9.96
C TYR A 590 -10.59 2.72 10.06
N SER A 591 -11.57 2.61 9.16
CA SER A 591 -12.75 3.47 9.18
C SER A 591 -13.79 3.08 10.25
N GLN A 592 -13.66 1.90 10.86
CA GLN A 592 -14.45 1.40 11.99
C GLN A 592 -13.73 1.56 13.34
N MET A 593 -12.45 1.93 13.32
CA MET A 593 -11.70 2.15 14.55
C MET A 593 -12.13 3.45 15.23
N LYS A 594 -12.13 3.44 16.57
CA LYS A 594 -12.47 4.62 17.36
C LYS A 594 -11.31 5.63 17.35
N PRO A 595 -11.56 6.93 17.56
CA PRO A 595 -10.52 7.96 17.54
C PRO A 595 -9.30 7.67 18.41
N GLU A 596 -9.51 7.07 19.58
CA GLU A 596 -8.45 6.74 20.52
C GLU A 596 -7.58 5.53 20.11
N GLU A 597 -8.04 4.69 19.17
CA GLU A 597 -7.44 3.38 18.86
C GLU A 597 -6.28 3.41 17.87
N LEU A 598 -6.11 4.48 17.10
CA LEU A 598 -4.94 4.70 16.24
C LEU A 598 -4.15 5.91 16.73
N THR A 599 -2.83 5.90 16.55
CA THR A 599 -2.00 7.07 16.84
C THR A 599 -2.40 8.26 15.96
N ARG A 600 -2.10 9.49 16.40
CA ARG A 600 -2.35 10.69 15.58
C ARG A 600 -1.64 10.64 14.24
N GLU A 601 -0.45 10.05 14.20
CA GLU A 601 0.32 9.89 12.96
C GLU A 601 -0.39 8.92 11.99
N GLN A 602 -0.92 7.80 12.49
CA GLN A 602 -1.70 6.86 11.67
C GLN A 602 -2.99 7.52 11.17
N TRP A 603 -3.68 8.28 12.03
CA TRP A 603 -4.86 9.05 11.60
C TRP A 603 -4.53 10.12 10.56
N ASP A 604 -3.37 10.79 10.65
CA ASP A 604 -2.93 11.75 9.64
C ASP A 604 -2.65 11.11 8.28
N VAL A 605 -2.22 9.85 8.24
CA VAL A 605 -2.12 9.08 6.98
C VAL A 605 -3.50 8.78 6.40
N PHE A 606 -4.47 8.34 7.22
CA PHE A 606 -5.81 7.98 6.75
C PHE A 606 -6.69 9.18 6.43
N TYR A 607 -6.59 10.24 7.22
CA TYR A 607 -7.41 11.44 7.12
C TYR A 607 -6.53 12.71 7.22
N PRO A 608 -5.64 12.95 6.26
CA PRO A 608 -4.82 14.17 6.25
C PRO A 608 -5.71 15.41 6.17
N LEU A 609 -5.28 16.48 6.86
CA LEU A 609 -5.99 17.76 6.85
C LEU A 609 -5.03 18.91 6.54
N SER A 610 -4.63 19.02 5.28
CA SER A 610 -3.84 20.14 4.76
C SER A 610 -4.73 21.28 4.29
N TYR A 611 -4.18 22.49 4.17
CA TYR A 611 -4.89 23.67 3.65
C TYR A 611 -6.17 24.04 4.42
N TRP A 612 -6.24 23.74 5.72
CA TRP A 612 -7.47 23.93 6.52
C TRP A 612 -7.92 25.38 6.59
N ASP A 613 -7.00 26.34 6.68
CA ASP A 613 -7.28 27.79 6.64
C ASP A 613 -8.00 28.20 5.35
N VAL A 614 -7.54 27.73 4.20
CA VAL A 614 -8.17 27.96 2.89
C VAL A 614 -9.54 27.31 2.83
N ILE A 615 -9.67 26.06 3.29
CA ILE A 615 -10.93 25.34 3.32
C ILE A 615 -11.96 26.07 4.18
N VAL A 616 -11.59 26.53 5.38
CA VAL A 616 -12.48 27.27 6.28
C VAL A 616 -12.88 28.62 5.66
N GLN A 617 -11.93 29.35 5.08
CA GLN A 617 -12.20 30.64 4.43
C GLN A 617 -13.23 30.48 3.31
N GLU A 618 -12.99 29.56 2.37
CA GLU A 618 -13.85 29.37 1.20
C GLU A 618 -15.19 28.72 1.55
N SER A 619 -15.21 27.86 2.57
CA SER A 619 -16.46 27.29 3.09
C SER A 619 -17.37 28.36 3.70
N ARG A 620 -16.81 29.26 4.53
CA ARG A 620 -17.58 30.40 5.11
C ARG A 620 -18.15 31.31 4.05
N ALA A 621 -17.33 31.67 3.04
CA ALA A 621 -17.77 32.55 1.95
C ALA A 621 -19.01 32.01 1.20
N ARG A 622 -19.25 30.68 1.26
CA ARG A 622 -20.31 29.98 0.52
C ARG A 622 -21.33 29.26 1.40
N ASN A 623 -21.32 29.52 2.70
CA ASN A 623 -22.19 28.84 3.68
C ASN A 623 -22.13 27.30 3.53
N LEU A 624 -20.91 26.75 3.53
CA LEU A 624 -20.63 25.32 3.50
C LEU A 624 -20.06 24.84 4.84
N ASP A 625 -20.27 23.56 5.15
CA ASP A 625 -19.58 22.87 6.23
C ASP A 625 -18.13 22.58 5.82
N PRO A 626 -17.09 23.11 6.52
CA PRO A 626 -15.69 22.85 6.17
C PRO A 626 -15.32 21.37 6.20
N PHE A 627 -15.90 20.58 7.09
CA PHE A 627 -15.66 19.14 7.15
C PHE A 627 -16.28 18.39 5.96
N GLN A 628 -17.37 18.91 5.39
CA GLN A 628 -17.91 18.37 4.14
C GLN A 628 -16.95 18.62 2.97
N VAL A 629 -16.37 19.82 2.88
CA VAL A 629 -15.36 20.15 1.86
C VAL A 629 -14.11 19.30 2.03
N ALA A 630 -13.60 19.16 3.26
CA ALA A 630 -12.48 18.28 3.56
C ALA A 630 -12.77 16.81 3.21
N GLY A 631 -13.99 16.34 3.51
CA GLY A 631 -14.44 14.99 3.17
C GLY A 631 -14.49 14.73 1.66
N LEU A 632 -14.88 15.74 0.88
CA LEU A 632 -14.87 15.68 -0.58
C LEU A 632 -13.43 15.67 -1.12
N ILE A 633 -12.57 16.59 -0.68
CA ILE A 633 -11.15 16.62 -1.08
C ILE A 633 -10.46 15.29 -0.77
N ARG A 634 -10.77 14.71 0.40
CA ARG A 634 -10.26 13.39 0.78
C ARG A 634 -10.73 12.30 -0.19
N GLN A 635 -11.98 12.37 -0.66
CA GLN A 635 -12.53 11.40 -1.61
C GLN A 635 -11.92 11.55 -3.00
N GLU A 636 -11.67 12.79 -3.43
CA GLU A 636 -11.12 13.09 -4.76
C GLU A 636 -9.62 12.73 -4.85
N THR A 637 -8.82 13.19 -3.90
CA THR A 637 -7.37 13.22 -4.07
C THR A 637 -6.57 12.82 -2.84
N VAL A 638 -7.22 12.55 -1.71
CA VAL A 638 -6.53 12.39 -0.42
C VAL A 638 -5.58 13.59 -0.16
N PHE A 639 -6.02 14.80 -0.48
CA PHE A 639 -5.25 16.05 -0.33
C PHE A 639 -3.96 16.14 -1.18
N MET A 640 -3.91 15.52 -2.35
CA MET A 640 -2.80 15.69 -3.29
C MET A 640 -3.07 16.89 -4.22
N PRO A 641 -2.33 18.02 -4.09
CA PRO A 641 -2.65 19.25 -4.81
C PRO A 641 -2.37 19.16 -6.32
N ARG A 642 -1.46 18.28 -6.74
CA ARG A 642 -1.11 18.05 -8.15
C ARG A 642 -1.77 16.80 -8.74
N ALA A 643 -2.87 16.33 -8.17
CA ALA A 643 -3.60 15.19 -8.69
C ALA A 643 -4.25 15.53 -10.03
N ARG A 644 -4.21 14.55 -10.95
CA ARG A 644 -4.87 14.60 -12.27
C ARG A 644 -5.58 13.28 -12.52
N SER A 645 -6.86 13.35 -12.88
CA SER A 645 -7.63 12.16 -13.28
C SER A 645 -7.47 11.84 -14.78
N SER A 646 -7.91 10.65 -15.18
CA SER A 646 -8.03 10.26 -16.59
C SER A 646 -9.01 11.15 -17.36
N ALA A 647 -10.03 11.67 -16.69
CA ALA A 647 -11.00 12.60 -17.23
C ALA A 647 -10.48 14.06 -17.32
N ARG A 648 -9.19 14.30 -17.04
CA ARG A 648 -8.57 15.63 -17.02
C ARG A 648 -9.22 16.60 -16.02
N ALA A 649 -9.54 16.10 -14.83
CA ALA A 649 -9.85 16.90 -13.67
C ALA A 649 -8.55 17.13 -12.86
N TYR A 650 -8.40 18.32 -12.25
CA TYR A 650 -7.15 18.80 -11.70
C TYR A 650 -7.27 19.28 -10.26
N GLY A 651 -6.24 19.05 -9.46
CA GLY A 651 -6.05 19.60 -8.12
C GLY A 651 -6.93 18.97 -7.05
N LEU A 652 -6.93 19.59 -5.86
CA LEU A 652 -7.54 19.06 -4.63
C LEU A 652 -9.00 18.59 -4.78
N MET A 653 -9.83 19.41 -5.46
CA MET A 653 -11.25 19.16 -5.66
C MET A 653 -11.58 18.65 -7.07
N GLN A 654 -10.58 18.23 -7.85
CA GLN A 654 -10.72 17.64 -9.19
C GLN A 654 -11.62 18.48 -10.12
N VAL A 655 -11.26 19.74 -10.29
CA VAL A 655 -12.01 20.68 -11.13
C VAL A 655 -11.61 20.48 -12.62
N LEU A 656 -12.60 20.28 -13.50
CA LEU A 656 -12.40 20.31 -14.94
C LEU A 656 -12.16 21.73 -15.43
N VAL A 657 -11.25 21.94 -16.40
CA VAL A 657 -11.00 23.30 -16.94
C VAL A 657 -12.27 24.00 -17.42
N PRO A 658 -13.17 23.38 -18.22
CA PRO A 658 -14.41 24.03 -18.64
C PRO A 658 -15.32 24.39 -17.46
N THR A 659 -15.45 23.51 -16.47
CA THR A 659 -16.22 23.78 -15.24
C THR A 659 -15.61 24.94 -14.46
N GLY A 660 -14.29 24.95 -14.31
CA GLY A 660 -13.55 26.03 -13.64
C GLY A 660 -13.75 27.37 -14.34
N MET A 661 -13.72 27.43 -15.68
CA MET A 661 -13.95 28.66 -16.44
C MET A 661 -15.39 29.19 -16.25
N LEU A 662 -16.37 28.31 -16.33
CA LEU A 662 -17.79 28.68 -16.11
C LEU A 662 -18.03 29.18 -14.67
N THR A 663 -17.45 28.48 -13.69
CA THR A 663 -17.54 28.85 -12.28
C THR A 663 -16.80 30.17 -12.01
N ALA A 664 -15.61 30.35 -12.55
CA ALA A 664 -14.86 31.61 -12.43
C ALA A 664 -15.66 32.80 -12.98
N LYS A 665 -16.24 32.66 -14.16
CA LYS A 665 -17.11 33.69 -14.78
C LYS A 665 -18.32 33.99 -13.90
N LYS A 666 -19.01 32.96 -13.39
CA LYS A 666 -20.23 33.11 -12.56
C LYS A 666 -19.93 33.85 -11.25
N TYR A 667 -18.80 33.55 -10.62
CA TYR A 667 -18.46 34.09 -9.30
C TYR A 667 -17.43 35.25 -9.32
N GLY A 668 -17.15 35.80 -10.51
CA GLY A 668 -16.26 36.97 -10.64
C GLY A 668 -14.80 36.71 -10.28
N VAL A 669 -14.29 35.52 -10.54
CA VAL A 669 -12.86 35.20 -10.34
C VAL A 669 -12.07 35.64 -11.57
N GLU A 670 -11.37 36.76 -11.44
CA GLU A 670 -10.58 37.39 -12.53
C GLU A 670 -9.22 36.70 -12.71
N ARG A 671 -9.23 35.43 -13.11
CA ARG A 671 -8.02 34.63 -13.41
C ARG A 671 -8.25 33.75 -14.62
N THR A 672 -7.21 33.60 -15.44
CA THR A 672 -7.21 32.59 -16.51
C THR A 672 -7.16 31.19 -15.92
N ILE A 673 -8.15 30.39 -16.26
CA ILE A 673 -8.24 29.00 -15.78
C ILE A 673 -7.57 28.10 -16.80
N THR A 674 -6.49 27.47 -16.37
CA THR A 674 -5.70 26.49 -17.12
C THR A 674 -5.47 25.24 -16.28
N GLU A 675 -4.93 24.17 -16.88
CA GLU A 675 -4.52 22.97 -16.15
C GLU A 675 -3.56 23.32 -15.02
N GLU A 676 -2.52 24.14 -15.30
CA GLU A 676 -1.51 24.52 -14.31
C GLU A 676 -2.08 25.39 -13.19
N SER A 677 -2.97 26.33 -13.51
CA SER A 677 -3.59 27.19 -12.49
C SER A 677 -4.50 26.40 -11.53
N LEU A 678 -5.09 25.27 -11.99
CA LEU A 678 -5.94 24.41 -11.16
C LEU A 678 -5.12 23.54 -10.17
N TYR A 679 -3.80 23.47 -10.28
CA TYR A 679 -2.97 22.85 -9.26
C TYR A 679 -2.68 23.77 -8.07
N GLU A 680 -3.00 25.08 -8.19
CA GLU A 680 -2.88 26.00 -7.07
C GLU A 680 -3.98 25.73 -6.04
N PRO A 681 -3.64 25.33 -4.79
CA PRO A 681 -4.62 24.88 -3.79
C PRO A 681 -5.70 25.91 -3.51
N ARG A 682 -5.36 27.18 -3.35
CA ARG A 682 -6.31 28.25 -3.04
C ARG A 682 -7.32 28.46 -4.18
N LEU A 683 -6.87 28.56 -5.42
CA LEU A 683 -7.76 28.71 -6.57
C LEU A 683 -8.64 27.47 -6.76
N ASN A 684 -8.07 26.29 -6.61
CA ASN A 684 -8.80 25.04 -6.77
C ASN A 684 -9.93 24.89 -5.74
N VAL A 685 -9.65 25.18 -4.46
CA VAL A 685 -10.65 25.15 -3.38
C VAL A 685 -11.70 26.25 -3.60
N GLN A 686 -11.29 27.45 -4.03
CA GLN A 686 -12.23 28.54 -4.35
C GLN A 686 -13.24 28.13 -5.42
N LEU A 687 -12.79 27.57 -6.54
CA LEU A 687 -13.66 27.16 -7.63
C LEU A 687 -14.46 25.90 -7.28
N GLY A 688 -13.84 24.92 -6.64
CA GLY A 688 -14.48 23.67 -6.24
C GLY A 688 -15.61 23.89 -5.23
N THR A 689 -15.40 24.77 -4.23
CA THR A 689 -16.44 25.11 -3.25
C THR A 689 -17.58 25.91 -3.88
N ALA A 690 -17.31 26.78 -4.84
CA ALA A 690 -18.33 27.49 -5.60
C ALA A 690 -19.19 26.53 -6.42
N TYR A 691 -18.57 25.59 -7.12
CA TYR A 691 -19.30 24.53 -7.84
C TYR A 691 -20.09 23.62 -6.88
N LEU A 692 -19.51 23.25 -5.73
CA LEU A 692 -20.18 22.44 -4.71
C LEU A 692 -21.44 23.18 -4.18
N ARG A 693 -21.36 24.49 -3.95
CA ARG A 693 -22.52 25.30 -3.53
C ARG A 693 -23.64 25.22 -4.57
N ASP A 694 -23.31 25.34 -5.85
CA ASP A 694 -24.31 25.22 -6.94
C ASP A 694 -25.00 23.83 -6.91
N GLN A 695 -24.27 22.77 -6.63
CA GLN A 695 -24.89 21.44 -6.52
C GLN A 695 -25.78 21.32 -5.27
N ILE A 696 -25.38 21.91 -4.14
CA ILE A 696 -26.19 21.91 -2.92
C ILE A 696 -27.49 22.70 -3.14
N ASP A 697 -27.44 23.87 -3.79
CA ASP A 697 -28.62 24.69 -4.09
C ASP A 697 -29.60 23.94 -5.02
N LYS A 698 -29.04 23.12 -5.94
CA LYS A 698 -29.88 22.36 -6.89
C LYS A 698 -30.50 21.11 -6.29
N PHE A 699 -29.76 20.38 -5.44
CA PHE A 699 -30.15 19.02 -5.02
C PHE A 699 -30.48 18.88 -3.54
N GLY A 700 -29.97 19.76 -2.69
CA GLY A 700 -30.23 19.80 -1.24
C GLY A 700 -29.56 18.71 -0.46
N ARG A 701 -29.84 17.44 -0.72
CA ARG A 701 -29.29 16.30 0.03
C ARG A 701 -27.86 15.98 -0.38
N ILE A 702 -27.02 15.69 0.61
CA ILE A 702 -25.60 15.39 0.41
C ILE A 702 -25.35 14.19 -0.53
N GLU A 703 -26.23 13.21 -0.52
CA GLU A 703 -26.12 12.00 -1.35
C GLU A 703 -26.28 12.36 -2.84
N TYR A 704 -27.29 13.17 -3.17
CA TYR A 704 -27.49 13.65 -4.54
C TYR A 704 -26.39 14.61 -4.98
N VAL A 705 -25.92 15.47 -4.05
CA VAL A 705 -24.83 16.42 -4.30
C VAL A 705 -23.53 15.66 -4.62
N ALA A 706 -23.19 14.64 -3.85
CA ALA A 706 -22.01 13.81 -4.09
C ALA A 706 -22.08 13.08 -5.44
N ALA A 707 -23.24 12.48 -5.75
CA ALA A 707 -23.46 11.85 -7.05
C ALA A 707 -23.37 12.86 -8.21
N ALA A 708 -23.90 14.08 -8.05
CA ALA A 708 -23.86 15.13 -9.06
C ALA A 708 -22.44 15.65 -9.28
N TYR A 709 -21.64 15.72 -8.23
CA TYR A 709 -20.24 16.13 -8.31
C TYR A 709 -19.41 15.11 -9.11
N ASN A 710 -19.59 13.81 -8.84
CA ASN A 710 -18.82 12.73 -9.50
C ASN A 710 -19.36 12.40 -10.91
N ALA A 711 -20.68 12.15 -11.05
CA ALA A 711 -21.27 11.66 -12.30
C ALA A 711 -21.91 12.77 -13.19
N GLY A 712 -21.96 13.98 -12.68
CA GLY A 712 -22.60 15.13 -13.33
C GLY A 712 -24.07 15.32 -12.98
N PRO A 713 -24.55 16.59 -12.90
CA PRO A 713 -25.88 16.94 -12.40
C PRO A 713 -27.04 16.43 -13.29
N ILE A 714 -26.83 16.25 -14.59
CA ILE A 714 -27.88 15.80 -15.53
C ILE A 714 -28.29 14.36 -15.19
N ARG A 715 -27.33 13.47 -14.93
CA ARG A 715 -27.59 12.07 -14.55
C ARG A 715 -28.35 11.98 -13.24
N VAL A 716 -28.02 12.80 -12.25
CA VAL A 716 -28.73 12.78 -10.96
C VAL A 716 -30.18 13.23 -11.11
N VAL A 717 -30.47 14.19 -11.99
CA VAL A 717 -31.89 14.57 -12.31
C VAL A 717 -32.63 13.33 -12.85
N GLN A 718 -32.02 12.59 -13.78
CA GLN A 718 -32.64 11.36 -14.32
C GLN A 718 -32.77 10.27 -13.24
N TRP A 719 -31.75 10.04 -12.45
CA TRP A 719 -31.75 9.00 -11.41
C TRP A 719 -32.75 9.27 -10.28
N ARG A 720 -33.04 10.52 -9.98
CA ARG A 720 -34.09 10.89 -9.00
C ARG A 720 -35.50 10.51 -9.44
N THR A 721 -35.75 10.37 -10.75
CA THR A 721 -37.07 9.99 -11.30
C THR A 721 -37.14 8.50 -11.66
N SER A 722 -36.02 7.84 -11.97
CA SER A 722 -35.99 6.45 -12.46
C SER A 722 -35.60 5.43 -11.41
N LEU A 723 -34.92 5.82 -10.32
CA LEU A 723 -34.47 4.93 -9.26
C LEU A 723 -35.39 5.02 -8.03
N PRO A 724 -35.30 4.09 -7.07
CA PRO A 724 -36.10 4.11 -5.84
C PRO A 724 -36.05 5.44 -5.12
N SER A 725 -37.16 5.82 -4.46
CA SER A 725 -37.25 7.11 -3.76
C SER A 725 -36.60 7.15 -2.38
N GLU A 726 -36.50 5.99 -1.71
CA GLU A 726 -35.78 5.84 -0.43
C GLU A 726 -34.26 5.99 -0.68
N ILE A 727 -33.61 6.81 0.11
CA ILE A 727 -32.21 7.19 -0.15
C ILE A 727 -31.21 6.02 -0.04
N ASP A 728 -31.48 5.08 0.83
CA ASP A 728 -30.70 3.84 1.00
C ASP A 728 -30.77 2.98 -0.26
N GLU A 729 -32.00 2.74 -0.75
CA GLU A 729 -32.25 2.02 -2.00
C GLU A 729 -31.70 2.78 -3.22
N TRP A 730 -31.93 4.10 -3.26
CA TRP A 730 -31.43 4.94 -4.33
C TRP A 730 -29.92 4.85 -4.47
N ALA A 731 -29.19 4.93 -3.35
CA ALA A 731 -27.73 4.89 -3.36
C ALA A 731 -27.18 3.54 -3.83
N GLU A 732 -27.85 2.43 -3.50
CA GLU A 732 -27.48 1.09 -3.98
C GLU A 732 -27.81 0.90 -5.48
N ALA A 733 -28.91 1.51 -5.94
CA ALA A 733 -29.40 1.39 -7.31
C ALA A 733 -28.68 2.32 -8.31
N VAL A 734 -27.85 3.28 -7.88
CA VAL A 734 -27.03 4.11 -8.79
C VAL A 734 -26.24 3.21 -9.75
N PRO A 735 -26.38 3.35 -11.09
CA PRO A 735 -25.81 2.38 -12.03
C PRO A 735 -24.27 2.29 -12.01
N PHE A 736 -23.59 3.41 -11.70
CA PHE A 736 -22.15 3.48 -11.70
C PHE A 736 -21.57 3.08 -10.34
N LYS A 737 -20.81 1.98 -10.31
CA LYS A 737 -20.15 1.48 -9.10
C LYS A 737 -19.22 2.54 -8.48
N GLU A 738 -18.52 3.30 -9.31
CA GLU A 738 -17.66 4.40 -8.85
C GLU A 738 -18.49 5.44 -8.09
N THR A 739 -19.62 5.88 -8.67
CA THR A 739 -20.47 6.91 -8.05
C THR A 739 -21.15 6.40 -6.78
N ARG A 740 -21.54 5.11 -6.71
CA ARG A 740 -22.03 4.51 -5.44
C ARG A 740 -20.97 4.63 -4.34
N GLY A 741 -19.73 4.19 -4.64
CA GLY A 741 -18.61 4.30 -3.70
C GLY A 741 -18.25 5.74 -3.34
N TYR A 742 -18.40 6.67 -4.28
CA TYR A 742 -18.15 8.08 -4.07
C TYR A 742 -19.15 8.70 -3.08
N VAL A 743 -20.45 8.46 -3.25
CA VAL A 743 -21.52 8.92 -2.33
C VAL A 743 -21.24 8.42 -0.90
N GLN A 744 -20.98 7.13 -0.76
CA GLN A 744 -20.66 6.52 0.54
C GLN A 744 -19.38 7.11 1.14
N GLY A 745 -18.36 7.34 0.30
CA GLY A 745 -17.07 7.87 0.69
C GLY A 745 -17.14 9.31 1.19
N VAL A 746 -17.84 10.19 0.50
CA VAL A 746 -18.00 11.61 0.89
C VAL A 746 -18.70 11.72 2.25
N VAL A 747 -19.80 11.00 2.45
CA VAL A 747 -20.51 11.01 3.74
C VAL A 747 -19.64 10.46 4.87
N ARG A 748 -19.01 9.31 4.67
CA ARG A 748 -18.08 8.72 5.64
C ARG A 748 -16.94 9.68 5.98
N ASN A 749 -16.27 10.24 4.98
CA ASN A 749 -15.12 11.11 5.19
C ASN A 749 -15.49 12.37 5.98
N ARG A 750 -16.64 13.01 5.68
CA ARG A 750 -17.18 14.14 6.47
C ARG A 750 -17.31 13.76 7.94
N LEU A 751 -17.96 12.63 8.24
CA LEU A 751 -18.18 12.16 9.62
C LEU A 751 -16.85 11.84 10.33
N GLN A 752 -15.90 11.24 9.62
CA GLN A 752 -14.56 10.96 10.13
C GLN A 752 -13.81 12.25 10.49
N TYR A 753 -13.82 13.27 9.63
CA TYR A 753 -13.19 14.55 9.96
C TYR A 753 -13.85 15.21 11.17
N MET A 754 -15.18 15.19 11.27
CA MET A 754 -15.91 15.75 12.42
C MET A 754 -15.56 15.10 13.75
N ARG A 755 -15.29 13.78 13.76
CA ARG A 755 -14.93 13.06 14.99
C ARG A 755 -13.44 13.14 15.34
N LEU A 756 -12.57 13.35 14.35
CA LEU A 756 -11.13 13.39 14.55
C LEU A 756 -10.59 14.79 14.83
N TYR A 757 -11.18 15.82 14.25
CA TYR A 757 -10.66 17.19 14.29
C TYR A 757 -11.64 18.17 14.95
N ASP A 758 -11.08 19.20 15.60
CA ASP A 758 -11.83 20.34 16.10
C ASP A 758 -12.03 21.40 14.99
N VAL A 759 -12.75 22.47 15.31
CA VAL A 759 -13.03 23.57 14.39
C VAL A 759 -11.79 24.33 13.91
N ASN A 760 -10.65 24.17 14.59
CA ASN A 760 -9.37 24.77 14.26
C ASN A 760 -8.49 23.83 13.40
N GLY A 761 -8.99 22.64 13.04
CA GLY A 761 -8.24 21.64 12.30
C GLY A 761 -7.18 20.90 13.11
N LYS A 762 -7.29 20.93 14.45
CA LYS A 762 -6.41 20.15 15.34
C LYS A 762 -7.09 18.86 15.77
N PHE A 763 -6.32 17.81 15.93
CA PHE A 763 -6.85 16.57 16.51
C PHE A 763 -7.51 16.82 17.85
N ARG A 764 -8.69 16.25 18.04
CA ARG A 764 -9.37 16.28 19.33
C ARG A 764 -8.52 15.59 20.42
N PRO A 765 -8.70 15.95 21.71
CA PRO A 765 -7.88 15.42 22.81
C PRO A 765 -7.83 13.90 22.86
N GLU A 766 -8.95 13.23 22.65
CA GLU A 766 -9.11 11.77 22.72
C GLU A 766 -8.39 11.01 21.60
N VAL A 767 -8.06 11.67 20.50
CA VAL A 767 -7.42 11.03 19.36
C VAL A 767 -6.02 10.53 19.72
N GLY A 768 -5.81 9.22 19.57
CA GLY A 768 -4.52 8.57 19.82
C GLY A 768 -4.25 8.18 21.28
N MET A 769 -5.23 8.30 22.18
CA MET A 769 -5.00 8.07 23.62
C MET A 769 -4.87 6.60 24.02
N ARG A 770 -5.39 5.66 23.22
CA ARG A 770 -5.43 4.21 23.50
C ARG A 770 -5.02 3.40 22.29
N ALA A 771 -3.94 3.80 21.61
CA ALA A 771 -3.49 3.12 20.39
C ALA A 771 -3.40 1.60 20.61
N VAL A 772 -4.10 0.84 19.75
CA VAL A 772 -4.16 -0.62 19.83
C VAL A 772 -2.89 -1.16 19.18
N THR A 773 -2.12 -1.92 19.95
CA THR A 773 -1.09 -2.80 19.38
C THR A 773 -1.77 -4.08 18.94
N GLY A 774 -1.54 -4.50 17.69
CA GLY A 774 -2.17 -5.69 17.14
C GLY A 774 -1.95 -6.91 18.03
N GLN A 775 -3.04 -7.51 18.49
CA GLN A 775 -3.05 -8.83 19.08
C GLN A 775 -3.61 -9.81 18.04
N SER A 776 -2.85 -10.86 17.76
CA SER A 776 -3.37 -11.99 16.99
C SER A 776 -4.61 -12.56 17.65
N PRO A 777 -5.70 -12.84 16.94
CA PRO A 777 -6.72 -13.73 17.46
C PRO A 777 -6.03 -15.07 17.75
N ALA A 778 -6.31 -15.67 18.91
CA ALA A 778 -5.71 -16.90 19.37
C ALA A 778 -5.64 -17.95 18.24
N SER A 779 -4.44 -18.44 17.99
CA SER A 779 -4.08 -19.33 16.89
C SER A 779 -4.93 -20.60 16.86
N GLY A 780 -5.61 -20.82 15.76
CA GLY A 780 -6.32 -22.04 15.47
C GLY A 780 -6.57 -22.24 13.98
N ALA A 781 -5.57 -22.00 13.14
CA ALA A 781 -5.41 -22.60 11.81
C ALA A 781 -4.11 -22.07 11.16
N PRO A 782 -3.35 -22.89 10.39
CA PRO A 782 -2.16 -22.39 9.70
C PRO A 782 -2.59 -21.39 8.63
N ALA A 783 -1.94 -20.23 8.65
CA ALA A 783 -2.11 -19.19 7.64
C ALA A 783 -1.64 -19.73 6.27
N THR A 784 -2.59 -20.11 5.45
CA THR A 784 -2.38 -20.15 4.00
C THR A 784 -2.27 -18.69 3.55
N GLN A 785 -1.14 -18.34 2.97
CA GLN A 785 -0.95 -17.04 2.34
C GLN A 785 -2.11 -16.76 1.38
N PRO A 786 -2.73 -15.58 1.40
CA PRO A 786 -3.70 -15.22 0.38
C PRO A 786 -2.93 -15.01 -0.92
N GLU A 787 -3.04 -15.95 -1.85
CA GLU A 787 -2.73 -15.66 -3.25
C GLU A 787 -3.67 -14.54 -3.71
N ASP A 788 -3.01 -13.50 -4.15
CA ASP A 788 -3.45 -12.31 -4.85
C ASP A 788 -4.85 -12.42 -5.47
N SER A 789 -5.86 -11.90 -4.78
CA SER A 789 -7.16 -11.66 -5.40
C SER A 789 -6.97 -10.52 -6.40
N THR A 790 -6.64 -10.87 -7.64
CA THR A 790 -6.75 -9.97 -8.78
C THR A 790 -8.18 -9.46 -8.83
N VAL A 791 -8.36 -8.25 -8.33
CA VAL A 791 -9.53 -7.43 -8.63
C VAL A 791 -9.64 -7.40 -10.14
N HIS A 792 -10.60 -8.12 -10.69
CA HIS A 792 -10.99 -8.00 -12.08
C HIS A 792 -11.40 -6.55 -12.34
N LYS A 793 -10.48 -5.79 -12.94
CA LYS A 793 -10.87 -4.58 -13.66
C LYS A 793 -11.76 -5.08 -14.81
N ARG A 794 -13.06 -4.96 -14.65
CA ARG A 794 -13.99 -5.00 -15.78
C ARG A 794 -13.53 -3.93 -16.76
N ARG A 795 -12.91 -4.32 -17.87
CA ARG A 795 -12.94 -3.52 -19.09
C ARG A 795 -14.40 -3.53 -19.53
N VAL A 796 -15.10 -2.48 -19.24
CA VAL A 796 -16.28 -2.12 -20.01
C VAL A 796 -15.73 -1.74 -21.39
N SER A 797 -15.92 -2.62 -22.37
CA SER A 797 -15.86 -2.24 -23.77
C SER A 797 -17.03 -1.28 -23.98
N GLY A 798 -16.76 0.00 -23.86
CA GLY A 798 -17.64 1.03 -24.34
C GLY A 798 -17.60 0.97 -25.86
N ASP A 799 -18.68 0.57 -26.43
CA ASP A 799 -19.01 0.87 -27.83
C ASP A 799 -19.25 2.37 -27.89
N GLU A 800 -18.23 3.12 -28.35
CA GLU A 800 -18.36 4.50 -28.73
C GLU A 800 -18.89 4.52 -30.15
N SER A 801 -20.17 4.77 -30.29
CA SER A 801 -20.71 5.36 -31.50
C SER A 801 -21.82 6.33 -31.14
N GLU A 802 -21.50 7.63 -31.40
CA GLU A 802 -22.37 8.74 -31.83
C GLU A 802 -23.49 9.22 -30.88
N GLU A 803 -23.34 10.38 -30.47
CA GLU A 803 -23.94 11.75 -30.37
C GLU A 803 -23.74 12.44 -29.03
#